data_a3f25c09020d359d5be925e7436fcc0e
#
_entry.id   a3f25c09020d359d5be925e7436fcc0e
#
_cell.length_a   1.000
_cell.length_b   1.000
_cell.length_c   1.000
_cell.angle_alpha   90.00
_cell.angle_beta   90.00
_cell.angle_gamma   90.00
#
_symmetry.space_group_name_H-M   'P 1'
#
loop_
_entity.id
_entity.type
_entity.pdbx_description
1 polymer ?
#
loop_
_entity_poly.entity_id
_entity_poly.type
_entity_poly.pdbx_seq_one_letter_code
_entity_poly.pdbx_strand_id
1 'polypeptide(L)'
;MSVKLFAALLACSVSLASYADALAVMSVDFGSEYLKIAIVTPGAPMEIVLNKESRRKTANIISLRDGERQIGDPAMTIAVRFPQYAYRYVLHILGQKFESPAVEVYRARFPHHKLLKDEVRGTACLQYSDMETYCVEELIAMMLNNSRETAQKGAEQPVKDIVITVPAFFGQAERRAMLYSAKLAGLNVLQLINSNVGVALNYGLFHRDTINETERTLMFFDMGAANTFATIVSYKTVREPMHGIMEMIPYLTVRGVGFDRNLGGLEMDMRLRDHLADKFDAQKKVAESVRSSPRAMAKLLKEANRVKQVLSANTEHSAQIEGLLPDIDFRTKVTRGDFERLCADVFDRVQAPIEQALRAAEMSASQLEQVIIVGGASRVPRVQKLVMDAVKMSELGKSVNSDEAAALGASFAAGAMTKGFRTKKFGVRDLNIHPVDISYDRVLEDGSSKHVQRVLCSRYTVIPQKKIMTFNKFHDDFSFSLDYGDLSHLASSHVLQLGSRNLTTVTVTGLKKLVDTHGVDNFKSVKAHFSLDVSGILFVERVEALFTQPPENATKQAADDSEPVVKQHDLSYKVTRRDISPMPKSSTAASSKRLRRLAALDAERERIGMARNTLETQIIDLQSDMHCTKEGDDCSRLSQKVSDMSDWLYGEGSNADLDTLQQKLKKLKRIANKAKANK
;
A
#
# COMPACT_ATOMS: atom_id res chain seq x y z
N MET A 1 12.52 54.38 6.28
CA MET A 1 11.89 53.17 5.71
C MET A 1 10.56 52.94 6.42
N SER A 2 9.42 53.02 5.74
CA SER A 2 8.12 53.07 6.40
C SER A 2 7.71 51.66 6.89
N VAL A 3 6.99 51.61 8.02
CA VAL A 3 6.42 50.39 8.63
C VAL A 3 5.62 49.54 7.61
N LYS A 4 5.07 50.20 6.58
CA LYS A 4 4.36 49.55 5.48
C LYS A 4 5.29 48.71 4.58
N LEU A 5 6.55 49.13 4.39
CA LEU A 5 7.53 48.35 3.60
C LEU A 5 8.03 47.12 4.37
N PHE A 6 8.14 47.24 5.70
CA PHE A 6 8.53 46.14 6.58
C PHE A 6 7.40 45.07 6.70
N ALA A 7 6.15 45.55 6.78
CA ALA A 7 4.96 44.66 6.78
C ALA A 7 4.78 43.94 5.42
N ALA A 8 5.05 44.62 4.30
CA ALA A 8 5.01 44.00 2.97
C ALA A 8 6.15 42.99 2.75
N LEU A 9 7.34 43.28 3.25
CA LEU A 9 8.48 42.32 3.21
C LEU A 9 8.22 41.11 4.13
N LEU A 10 7.60 41.30 5.30
CA LEU A 10 7.22 40.23 6.20
C LEU A 10 6.07 39.39 5.60
N ALA A 11 5.09 40.00 4.96
CA ALA A 11 4.01 39.31 4.26
C ALA A 11 4.52 38.55 3.04
N CYS A 12 5.50 39.08 2.26
CA CYS A 12 6.16 38.39 1.18
C CYS A 12 7.03 37.22 1.68
N SER A 13 7.73 37.38 2.82
CA SER A 13 8.53 36.29 3.38
C SER A 13 7.64 35.16 3.96
N VAL A 14 6.50 35.49 4.54
CA VAL A 14 5.50 34.50 5.01
C VAL A 14 4.81 33.82 3.83
N SER A 15 4.52 34.53 2.72
CA SER A 15 3.95 33.90 1.51
C SER A 15 4.97 33.06 0.75
N LEU A 16 6.26 33.42 0.75
CA LEU A 16 7.35 32.62 0.17
C LEU A 16 7.66 31.37 1.02
N ALA A 17 7.48 31.43 2.34
CA ALA A 17 7.60 30.25 3.21
C ALA A 17 6.44 29.25 3.02
N SER A 18 5.30 29.67 2.44
CA SER A 18 4.15 28.77 2.15
C SER A 18 4.29 27.98 0.84
N TYR A 19 5.30 28.27 0.03
CA TYR A 19 5.63 27.61 -1.25
C TYR A 19 7.00 26.91 -1.23
N ALA A 20 7.47 26.53 -0.04
CA ALA A 20 8.53 25.52 -0.01
C ALA A 20 7.92 24.23 -0.55
N ASP A 21 8.11 23.93 -1.84
CA ASP A 21 7.82 22.62 -2.42
C ASP A 21 8.48 21.58 -1.52
N ALA A 22 7.71 20.56 -1.15
CA ALA A 22 8.23 19.47 -0.34
C ALA A 22 9.42 18.85 -1.06
N LEU A 23 10.62 19.09 -0.57
CA LEU A 23 11.87 18.62 -1.20
C LEU A 23 12.07 17.13 -0.95
N ALA A 24 11.53 16.58 0.13
CA ALA A 24 11.59 15.15 0.42
C ALA A 24 10.44 14.41 -0.24
N VAL A 25 10.75 13.23 -0.77
CA VAL A 25 9.75 12.26 -1.25
C VAL A 25 9.88 10.99 -0.44
N MET A 26 8.76 10.30 -0.26
CA MET A 26 8.75 9.02 0.44
C MET A 26 8.27 7.88 -0.46
N SER A 27 8.63 6.68 -0.07
CA SER A 27 7.99 5.47 -0.52
C SER A 27 7.49 4.65 0.67
N VAL A 28 6.42 3.90 0.43
CA VAL A 28 5.91 2.94 1.40
C VAL A 28 5.79 1.59 0.73
N ASP A 29 6.55 0.61 1.24
CA ASP A 29 6.23 -0.79 1.00
C ASP A 29 5.03 -1.16 1.87
N PHE A 30 3.84 -1.19 1.26
CA PHE A 30 2.58 -1.49 1.94
C PHE A 30 2.37 -2.99 2.05
N GLY A 31 3.19 -3.65 2.86
CA GLY A 31 3.13 -5.09 3.08
C GLY A 31 1.91 -5.51 3.93
N SER A 32 1.47 -6.77 3.79
CA SER A 32 0.29 -7.28 4.51
C SER A 32 0.45 -7.30 6.02
N GLU A 33 1.67 -7.54 6.54
CA GLU A 33 1.95 -7.62 7.98
C GLU A 33 2.77 -6.44 8.50
N TYR A 34 3.68 -5.89 7.69
CA TYR A 34 4.53 -4.76 8.06
C TYR A 34 4.60 -3.74 6.94
N LEU A 35 4.57 -2.46 7.32
CA LEU A 35 4.93 -1.32 6.49
C LEU A 35 6.43 -1.05 6.62
N LYS A 36 7.09 -0.65 5.52
CA LYS A 36 8.44 -0.09 5.53
C LYS A 36 8.41 1.23 4.79
N ILE A 37 9.01 2.23 5.40
CA ILE A 37 8.96 3.60 4.92
C ILE A 37 10.36 4.00 4.55
N ALA A 38 10.58 4.43 3.30
CA ALA A 38 11.84 5.00 2.89
C ALA A 38 11.66 6.45 2.43
N ILE A 39 12.72 7.24 2.57
CA ILE A 39 12.75 8.63 2.13
C ILE A 39 13.92 8.87 1.19
N VAL A 40 13.74 9.86 0.34
CA VAL A 40 14.80 10.49 -0.45
C VAL A 40 14.79 11.97 -0.15
N THR A 41 15.91 12.48 0.32
CA THR A 41 16.13 13.91 0.57
C THR A 41 17.28 14.39 -0.32
N PRO A 42 17.27 15.66 -0.78
CA PRO A 42 18.36 16.17 -1.61
C PRO A 42 19.71 16.08 -0.89
N GLY A 43 20.68 15.48 -1.57
CA GLY A 43 22.05 15.37 -1.04
C GLY A 43 22.29 14.24 -0.03
N ALA A 44 21.25 13.47 0.33
CA ALA A 44 21.37 12.31 1.20
C ALA A 44 21.07 11.00 0.46
N PRO A 45 21.64 9.86 0.88
CA PRO A 45 21.28 8.55 0.34
C PRO A 45 19.84 8.18 0.70
N MET A 46 19.26 7.29 -0.11
CA MET A 46 17.96 6.67 0.22
C MET A 46 18.08 5.86 1.52
N GLU A 47 17.15 6.04 2.43
CA GLU A 47 17.17 5.34 3.70
C GLU A 47 15.79 4.88 4.16
N ILE A 48 15.78 3.81 4.97
CA ILE A 48 14.58 3.36 5.69
C ILE A 48 14.46 4.20 6.97
N VAL A 49 13.31 4.84 7.13
CA VAL A 49 13.00 5.66 8.29
C VAL A 49 12.61 4.77 9.48
N LEU A 50 13.13 5.11 10.64
CA LEU A 50 12.73 4.45 11.89
C LEU A 50 11.39 4.97 12.38
N ASN A 51 10.54 4.07 12.86
CA ASN A 51 9.27 4.42 13.50
C ASN A 51 9.47 4.96 14.93
N LYS A 52 8.38 5.27 15.63
CA LYS A 52 8.41 5.78 17.02
C LYS A 52 9.09 4.82 17.99
N GLU A 53 9.11 3.53 17.71
CA GLU A 53 9.74 2.46 18.48
C GLU A 53 11.18 2.16 18.02
N SER A 54 11.80 3.05 17.24
CA SER A 54 13.15 2.90 16.67
C SER A 54 13.32 1.63 15.82
N ARG A 55 12.26 1.17 15.17
CA ARG A 55 12.26 -0.01 14.29
C ARG A 55 12.18 0.38 12.83
N ARG A 56 12.82 -0.41 11.97
CA ARG A 56 12.84 -0.21 10.50
C ARG A 56 11.56 -0.68 9.80
N LYS A 57 10.64 -1.31 10.53
CA LYS A 57 9.33 -1.76 10.03
C LYS A 57 8.26 -1.51 11.08
N THR A 58 7.08 -1.10 10.63
CA THR A 58 5.90 -0.82 11.47
C THR A 58 4.85 -1.89 11.23
N ALA A 59 4.28 -2.47 12.27
CA ALA A 59 3.21 -3.45 12.10
C ALA A 59 2.02 -2.82 11.37
N ASN A 60 1.53 -3.50 10.32
CA ASN A 60 0.39 -3.03 9.52
C ASN A 60 -0.93 -3.40 10.20
N ILE A 61 -1.21 -2.72 11.28
CA ILE A 61 -2.39 -2.91 12.13
C ILE A 61 -2.83 -1.58 12.71
N ILE A 62 -4.13 -1.41 12.85
CA ILE A 62 -4.77 -0.27 13.50
C ILE A 62 -5.77 -0.75 14.53
N SER A 63 -5.75 -0.17 15.70
CA SER A 63 -6.79 -0.37 16.71
C SER A 63 -7.57 0.90 16.94
N LEU A 64 -8.88 0.72 17.14
CA LEU A 64 -9.82 1.76 17.52
C LEU A 64 -10.54 1.28 18.77
N ARG A 65 -10.34 1.96 19.89
CA ARG A 65 -10.98 1.57 21.15
C ARG A 65 -11.13 2.77 22.08
N ASP A 66 -12.29 2.92 22.72
CA ASP A 66 -12.57 3.97 23.71
C ASP A 66 -12.23 5.40 23.19
N GLY A 67 -12.51 5.65 21.89
CA GLY A 67 -12.17 6.88 21.21
C GLY A 67 -10.67 7.07 20.94
N GLU A 68 -9.84 6.08 21.23
CA GLU A 68 -8.41 6.07 21.00
C GLU A 68 -8.06 5.29 19.74
N ARG A 69 -7.14 5.84 18.94
CA ARG A 69 -6.57 5.20 17.77
C ARG A 69 -5.10 4.89 18.03
N GLN A 70 -4.71 3.65 17.82
CA GLN A 70 -3.30 3.24 17.86
C GLN A 70 -2.92 2.53 16.56
N ILE A 71 -1.67 2.70 16.12
CA ILE A 71 -1.14 2.10 14.90
C ILE A 71 0.22 1.47 15.22
N GLY A 72 0.51 0.34 14.56
CA GLY A 72 1.78 -0.36 14.75
C GLY A 72 1.85 -1.20 16.03
N ASP A 73 2.99 -1.22 16.70
CA ASP A 73 3.24 -2.07 17.87
C ASP A 73 2.27 -1.83 19.05
N PRO A 74 1.83 -0.60 19.35
CA PRO A 74 0.79 -0.39 20.36
C PRO A 74 -0.53 -1.10 19.99
N ALA A 75 -0.94 -1.04 18.72
CA ALA A 75 -2.14 -1.71 18.24
C ALA A 75 -2.01 -3.24 18.29
N MET A 76 -0.80 -3.82 18.15
CA MET A 76 -0.56 -5.25 18.34
C MET A 76 -0.84 -5.70 19.78
N THR A 77 -0.61 -4.86 20.76
CA THR A 77 -0.97 -5.15 22.15
C THR A 77 -2.48 -5.20 22.35
N ILE A 78 -3.20 -4.26 21.72
CA ILE A 78 -4.67 -4.26 21.72
C ILE A 78 -5.21 -5.48 21.00
N ALA A 79 -4.62 -5.89 19.86
CA ALA A 79 -5.04 -7.07 19.09
C ALA A 79 -5.04 -8.37 19.90
N VAL A 80 -4.18 -8.50 20.89
CA VAL A 80 -4.12 -9.67 21.78
C VAL A 80 -5.19 -9.60 22.88
N ARG A 81 -5.45 -8.40 23.42
CA ARG A 81 -6.39 -8.21 24.54
C ARG A 81 -7.83 -8.05 24.08
N PHE A 82 -8.04 -7.34 22.98
CA PHE A 82 -9.34 -6.92 22.44
C PHE A 82 -9.32 -7.05 20.91
N PRO A 83 -9.24 -8.29 20.38
CA PRO A 83 -9.02 -8.54 18.94
C PRO A 83 -10.12 -7.94 18.05
N GLN A 84 -11.34 -7.78 18.55
CA GLN A 84 -12.46 -7.20 17.81
C GLN A 84 -12.27 -5.70 17.44
N TYR A 85 -11.35 -5.02 18.11
CA TYR A 85 -11.04 -3.60 17.89
C TYR A 85 -9.72 -3.33 17.17
N ALA A 86 -9.04 -4.38 16.70
CA ALA A 86 -7.72 -4.26 16.07
C ALA A 86 -7.71 -4.91 14.69
N TYR A 87 -7.67 -4.08 13.66
CA TYR A 87 -7.83 -4.45 12.25
C TYR A 87 -6.48 -4.63 11.58
N ARG A 88 -6.23 -5.82 11.08
CA ARG A 88 -5.01 -6.21 10.37
C ARG A 88 -5.35 -6.93 9.06
N TYR A 89 -4.41 -7.00 8.14
CA TYR A 89 -4.59 -7.64 6.82
C TYR A 89 -5.73 -7.04 5.98
N VAL A 90 -6.14 -5.80 6.26
CA VAL A 90 -7.24 -5.12 5.55
C VAL A 90 -6.94 -4.87 4.08
N LEU A 91 -5.66 -4.91 3.67
CA LEU A 91 -5.24 -4.81 2.28
C LEU A 91 -5.88 -5.90 1.40
N HIS A 92 -6.20 -7.07 1.96
CA HIS A 92 -6.80 -8.19 1.23
C HIS A 92 -8.25 -7.94 0.78
N ILE A 93 -8.93 -7.02 1.45
CA ILE A 93 -10.32 -6.66 1.15
C ILE A 93 -10.45 -5.23 0.62
N LEU A 94 -9.32 -4.57 0.32
CA LEU A 94 -9.32 -3.26 -0.31
C LEU A 94 -9.89 -3.35 -1.73
N GLY A 95 -10.86 -2.50 -2.05
CA GLY A 95 -11.46 -2.47 -3.37
C GLY A 95 -12.23 -3.76 -3.72
N GLN A 96 -12.71 -4.50 -2.72
CA GLN A 96 -13.48 -5.73 -2.87
C GLN A 96 -14.96 -5.51 -2.55
N LYS A 97 -15.84 -6.16 -3.30
CA LYS A 97 -17.28 -6.23 -2.95
C LYS A 97 -17.47 -7.11 -1.72
N PHE A 98 -18.48 -6.80 -0.93
CA PHE A 98 -18.79 -7.48 0.32
C PHE A 98 -18.99 -8.99 0.15
N GLU A 99 -19.58 -9.43 -0.98
CA GLU A 99 -19.83 -10.84 -1.32
C GLU A 99 -18.64 -11.51 -2.02
N SER A 100 -17.48 -10.84 -2.15
CA SER A 100 -16.35 -11.43 -2.86
C SER A 100 -15.69 -12.55 -2.04
N PRO A 101 -15.10 -13.56 -2.69
CA PRO A 101 -14.35 -14.62 -2.01
C PRO A 101 -13.20 -14.10 -1.15
N ALA A 102 -12.61 -12.97 -1.48
CA ALA A 102 -11.56 -12.34 -0.67
C ALA A 102 -12.09 -11.90 0.70
N VAL A 103 -13.33 -11.37 0.74
CA VAL A 103 -13.99 -10.97 1.99
C VAL A 103 -14.40 -12.20 2.82
N GLU A 104 -14.82 -13.28 2.18
CA GLU A 104 -15.12 -14.56 2.88
C GLU A 104 -13.84 -15.14 3.52
N VAL A 105 -12.73 -15.17 2.80
CA VAL A 105 -11.44 -15.60 3.35
C VAL A 105 -11.04 -14.73 4.55
N TYR A 106 -11.23 -13.41 4.46
CA TYR A 106 -10.93 -12.50 5.56
C TYR A 106 -11.83 -12.79 6.78
N ARG A 107 -13.14 -12.99 6.57
CA ARG A 107 -14.11 -13.32 7.61
C ARG A 107 -13.78 -14.64 8.33
N ALA A 108 -13.36 -15.64 7.57
CA ALA A 108 -12.93 -16.93 8.14
C ALA A 108 -11.67 -16.80 9.00
N ARG A 109 -10.71 -15.96 8.59
CA ARG A 109 -9.47 -15.71 9.35
C ARG A 109 -9.69 -14.88 10.61
N PHE A 110 -10.62 -13.92 10.56
CA PHE A 110 -10.88 -12.94 11.63
C PHE A 110 -12.39 -12.87 11.96
N PRO A 111 -12.99 -13.95 12.50
CA PRO A 111 -14.44 -14.04 12.72
C PRO A 111 -14.97 -13.06 13.78
N HIS A 112 -14.08 -12.48 14.58
CA HIS A 112 -14.42 -11.46 15.59
C HIS A 112 -14.59 -10.04 15.00
N HIS A 113 -14.23 -9.82 13.73
CA HIS A 113 -14.47 -8.55 13.05
C HIS A 113 -15.88 -8.52 12.46
N LYS A 114 -16.65 -7.50 12.81
CA LYS A 114 -17.96 -7.26 12.18
C LYS A 114 -17.78 -6.56 10.85
N LEU A 115 -18.13 -7.23 9.76
CA LEU A 115 -18.11 -6.70 8.41
C LEU A 115 -19.52 -6.28 8.00
N LEU A 116 -19.63 -5.08 7.44
CA LEU A 116 -20.86 -4.54 6.87
C LEU A 116 -20.68 -4.21 5.40
N LYS A 117 -21.77 -4.29 4.66
CA LYS A 117 -21.83 -3.87 3.26
C LYS A 117 -22.05 -2.36 3.19
N ASP A 118 -21.20 -1.63 2.45
CA ASP A 118 -21.50 -0.26 2.04
C ASP A 118 -22.69 -0.25 1.08
N GLU A 119 -23.76 0.43 1.41
CA GLU A 119 -25.02 0.40 0.65
C GLU A 119 -24.88 1.07 -0.73
N VAL A 120 -23.96 2.04 -0.86
CA VAL A 120 -23.79 2.81 -2.09
C VAL A 120 -22.84 2.10 -3.07
N ARG A 121 -21.74 1.54 -2.56
CA ARG A 121 -20.66 0.96 -3.36
C ARG A 121 -20.66 -0.56 -3.36
N GLY A 122 -21.36 -1.18 -2.41
CA GLY A 122 -21.36 -2.63 -2.19
C GLY A 122 -20.03 -3.18 -1.69
N THR A 123 -19.11 -2.33 -1.20
CA THR A 123 -17.80 -2.74 -0.67
C THR A 123 -17.88 -3.18 0.78
N ALA A 124 -16.88 -3.94 1.24
CA ALA A 124 -16.78 -4.32 2.64
C ALA A 124 -16.29 -3.14 3.49
N CYS A 125 -16.95 -2.93 4.63
CA CYS A 125 -16.56 -1.98 5.68
C CYS A 125 -16.49 -2.71 7.02
N LEU A 126 -15.75 -2.16 7.98
CA LEU A 126 -15.56 -2.72 9.31
C LEU A 126 -16.34 -1.90 10.35
N GLN A 127 -17.21 -2.56 11.08
CA GLN A 127 -17.98 -1.94 12.14
C GLN A 127 -17.14 -1.90 13.43
N TYR A 128 -16.90 -0.68 13.92
CA TYR A 128 -16.21 -0.43 15.18
C TYR A 128 -17.19 -0.42 16.36
N SER A 129 -18.33 0.25 16.19
CA SER A 129 -19.41 0.34 17.17
C SER A 129 -20.77 0.34 16.44
N ASP A 130 -21.87 0.33 17.18
CA ASP A 130 -23.21 0.42 16.57
C ASP A 130 -23.41 1.73 15.78
N MET A 131 -22.63 2.77 16.09
CA MET A 131 -22.72 4.09 15.46
C MET A 131 -21.59 4.40 14.48
N GLU A 132 -20.51 3.62 14.46
CA GLU A 132 -19.32 3.93 13.65
C GLU A 132 -18.87 2.73 12.81
N THR A 133 -18.79 2.97 11.51
CA THR A 133 -18.28 2.03 10.51
C THR A 133 -17.19 2.71 9.70
N TYR A 134 -16.10 2.00 9.43
CA TYR A 134 -14.98 2.47 8.63
C TYR A 134 -14.87 1.66 7.34
N CYS A 135 -14.84 2.34 6.20
CA CYS A 135 -14.49 1.70 4.94
C CYS A 135 -13.00 1.32 4.96
N VAL A 136 -12.63 0.29 4.22
CA VAL A 136 -11.25 -0.20 4.16
C VAL A 136 -10.27 0.91 3.73
N GLU A 137 -10.69 1.75 2.78
CA GLU A 137 -9.90 2.88 2.31
C GLU A 137 -9.58 3.90 3.43
N GLU A 138 -10.47 4.07 4.41
CA GLU A 138 -10.22 4.96 5.56
C GLU A 138 -9.17 4.38 6.51
N LEU A 139 -9.22 3.07 6.78
CA LEU A 139 -8.21 2.40 7.60
C LEU A 139 -6.83 2.47 6.95
N ILE A 140 -6.74 2.21 5.64
CA ILE A 140 -5.49 2.37 4.89
C ILE A 140 -5.03 3.82 4.88
N ALA A 141 -5.93 4.79 4.73
CA ALA A 141 -5.59 6.21 4.81
C ALA A 141 -4.99 6.59 6.18
N MET A 142 -5.49 6.02 7.28
CA MET A 142 -4.91 6.24 8.61
C MET A 142 -3.48 5.69 8.70
N MET A 143 -3.21 4.50 8.15
CA MET A 143 -1.88 3.90 8.11
C MET A 143 -0.91 4.70 7.22
N LEU A 144 -1.39 5.18 6.06
CA LEU A 144 -0.60 6.04 5.16
C LEU A 144 -0.30 7.40 5.80
N ASN A 145 -1.25 7.98 6.56
CA ASN A 145 -1.00 9.20 7.30
C ASN A 145 0.07 9.02 8.39
N ASN A 146 0.02 7.92 9.14
CA ASN A 146 1.07 7.57 10.11
C ASN A 146 2.45 7.38 9.42
N SER A 147 2.46 6.77 8.23
CA SER A 147 3.68 6.64 7.43
C SER A 147 4.22 8.01 7.00
N ARG A 148 3.35 8.95 6.61
CA ARG A 148 3.74 10.32 6.29
C ARG A 148 4.34 11.04 7.50
N GLU A 149 3.71 10.95 8.67
CA GLU A 149 4.21 11.56 9.90
C GLU A 149 5.60 11.00 10.27
N THR A 150 5.79 9.69 10.11
CA THR A 150 7.08 9.03 10.32
C THR A 150 8.13 9.55 9.32
N ALA A 151 7.79 9.62 8.04
CA ALA A 151 8.67 10.13 6.99
C ALA A 151 9.04 11.61 7.21
N GLN A 152 8.09 12.45 7.62
CA GLN A 152 8.33 13.87 7.92
C GLN A 152 9.28 14.06 9.10
N LYS A 153 9.16 13.21 10.13
CA LYS A 153 10.10 13.24 11.27
C LYS A 153 11.51 12.84 10.84
N GLY A 154 11.64 11.79 10.01
CA GLY A 154 12.94 11.35 9.50
C GLY A 154 13.58 12.34 8.52
N ALA A 155 12.78 12.97 7.67
CA ALA A 155 13.24 13.94 6.70
C ALA A 155 13.45 15.35 7.29
N GLU A 156 12.94 15.61 8.50
CA GLU A 156 12.88 16.93 9.15
C GLU A 156 12.22 18.03 8.28
N GLN A 157 11.34 17.62 7.36
CA GLN A 157 10.64 18.50 6.44
C GLN A 157 9.30 17.91 6.00
N PRO A 158 8.38 18.73 5.44
CA PRO A 158 7.10 18.24 4.93
C PRO A 158 7.28 17.22 3.80
N VAL A 159 6.49 16.15 3.83
CA VAL A 159 6.43 15.11 2.78
C VAL A 159 4.98 15.03 2.28
N LYS A 160 4.80 15.16 0.97
CA LYS A 160 3.50 15.04 0.28
C LYS A 160 3.52 13.99 -0.82
N ASP A 161 4.63 13.88 -1.53
CA ASP A 161 4.79 13.00 -2.67
C ASP A 161 5.19 11.60 -2.22
N ILE A 162 4.51 10.59 -2.79
CA ILE A 162 4.70 9.20 -2.40
C ILE A 162 4.68 8.25 -3.60
N VAL A 163 5.53 7.22 -3.54
CA VAL A 163 5.38 5.98 -4.30
C VAL A 163 4.94 4.86 -3.34
N ILE A 164 3.89 4.13 -3.69
CA ILE A 164 3.34 3.05 -2.86
C ILE A 164 3.53 1.72 -3.59
N THR A 165 4.05 0.70 -2.90
CA THR A 165 4.06 -0.65 -3.46
C THR A 165 2.67 -1.27 -3.38
N VAL A 166 2.30 -1.99 -4.42
CA VAL A 166 1.06 -2.79 -4.47
C VAL A 166 1.38 -4.20 -4.97
N PRO A 167 0.58 -5.21 -4.60
CA PRO A 167 0.70 -6.53 -5.19
C PRO A 167 0.49 -6.49 -6.71
N ALA A 168 1.31 -7.19 -7.49
CA ALA A 168 1.21 -7.20 -8.95
C ALA A 168 -0.15 -7.67 -9.45
N PHE A 169 -0.83 -8.55 -8.69
CA PHE A 169 -2.17 -9.04 -9.02
C PHE A 169 -3.31 -8.05 -8.74
N PHE A 170 -3.03 -6.86 -8.19
CA PHE A 170 -4.09 -5.85 -8.01
C PHE A 170 -4.70 -5.46 -9.34
N GLY A 171 -6.02 -5.63 -9.42
CA GLY A 171 -6.83 -5.19 -10.54
C GLY A 171 -7.15 -3.69 -10.50
N GLN A 172 -7.97 -3.25 -11.44
CA GLN A 172 -8.31 -1.83 -11.60
C GLN A 172 -9.02 -1.25 -10.36
N ALA A 173 -9.94 -1.98 -9.73
CA ALA A 173 -10.67 -1.53 -8.56
C ALA A 173 -9.76 -1.37 -7.34
N GLU A 174 -8.86 -2.33 -7.09
CA GLU A 174 -7.93 -2.33 -5.97
C GLU A 174 -6.91 -1.18 -6.07
N ARG A 175 -6.34 -0.96 -7.28
CA ARG A 175 -5.40 0.16 -7.51
C ARG A 175 -6.07 1.51 -7.31
N ARG A 176 -7.28 1.70 -7.84
CA ARG A 176 -8.05 2.94 -7.61
C ARG A 176 -8.40 3.15 -6.14
N ALA A 177 -8.74 2.09 -5.40
CA ALA A 177 -9.01 2.16 -3.98
C ALA A 177 -7.76 2.58 -3.18
N MET A 178 -6.56 2.10 -3.56
CA MET A 178 -5.29 2.53 -2.96
C MET A 178 -5.02 4.02 -3.23
N LEU A 179 -5.19 4.51 -4.47
CA LEU A 179 -5.06 5.93 -4.80
C LEU A 179 -6.05 6.78 -3.99
N TYR A 180 -7.26 6.27 -3.82
CA TYR A 180 -8.27 6.96 -3.04
C TYR A 180 -7.89 7.05 -1.55
N SER A 181 -7.36 5.96 -0.98
CA SER A 181 -6.84 5.94 0.40
C SER A 181 -5.72 6.95 0.61
N ALA A 182 -4.79 7.04 -0.34
CA ALA A 182 -3.70 8.02 -0.30
C ALA A 182 -4.23 9.47 -0.38
N LYS A 183 -5.23 9.71 -1.24
CA LYS A 183 -5.90 11.01 -1.34
C LYS A 183 -6.58 11.40 -0.03
N LEU A 184 -7.26 10.47 0.66
CA LEU A 184 -7.84 10.70 1.99
C LEU A 184 -6.77 11.05 3.03
N ALA A 185 -5.58 10.48 2.93
CA ALA A 185 -4.42 10.81 3.76
C ALA A 185 -3.75 12.14 3.39
N GLY A 186 -4.19 12.82 2.32
CA GLY A 186 -3.60 14.08 1.84
C GLY A 186 -2.26 13.89 1.14
N LEU A 187 -2.02 12.71 0.55
CA LEU A 187 -0.81 12.36 -0.17
C LEU A 187 -1.02 12.47 -1.69
N ASN A 188 0.02 12.91 -2.39
CA ASN A 188 0.10 12.92 -3.84
C ASN A 188 0.87 11.67 -4.31
N VAL A 189 0.18 10.73 -4.93
CA VAL A 189 0.80 9.49 -5.42
C VAL A 189 1.45 9.73 -6.77
N LEU A 190 2.77 9.63 -6.82
CA LEU A 190 3.54 9.70 -8.06
C LEU A 190 3.37 8.40 -8.88
N GLN A 191 3.36 7.26 -8.20
CA GLN A 191 3.19 5.94 -8.80
C GLN A 191 2.71 4.90 -7.78
N LEU A 192 1.86 3.97 -8.23
CA LEU A 192 1.71 2.66 -7.62
C LEU A 192 2.67 1.69 -8.32
N ILE A 193 3.75 1.30 -7.64
CA ILE A 193 4.73 0.34 -8.19
C ILE A 193 4.40 -1.08 -7.72
N ASN A 194 4.51 -2.07 -8.59
CA ASN A 194 4.36 -3.45 -8.17
C ASN A 194 5.52 -3.84 -7.22
N SER A 195 5.20 -4.47 -6.07
CA SER A 195 6.21 -4.79 -5.03
C SER A 195 7.38 -5.63 -5.56
N ASN A 196 7.09 -6.59 -6.42
CA ASN A 196 8.09 -7.40 -7.10
C ASN A 196 9.02 -6.58 -8.02
N VAL A 197 8.49 -5.55 -8.69
CA VAL A 197 9.29 -4.61 -9.49
C VAL A 197 10.16 -3.73 -8.59
N GLY A 198 9.63 -3.28 -7.45
CA GLY A 198 10.43 -2.58 -6.44
C GLY A 198 11.63 -3.39 -5.98
N VAL A 199 11.44 -4.67 -5.67
CA VAL A 199 12.53 -5.60 -5.31
C VAL A 199 13.55 -5.73 -6.44
N ALA A 200 13.08 -5.98 -7.67
CA ALA A 200 13.96 -6.15 -8.83
C ALA A 200 14.74 -4.85 -9.15
N LEU A 201 14.10 -3.68 -9.01
CA LEU A 201 14.75 -2.39 -9.20
C LEU A 201 15.85 -2.16 -8.16
N ASN A 202 15.58 -2.47 -6.89
CA ASN A 202 16.60 -2.39 -5.83
C ASN A 202 17.79 -3.29 -6.15
N TYR A 203 17.57 -4.54 -6.55
CA TYR A 203 18.65 -5.45 -6.96
C TYR A 203 19.47 -4.86 -8.12
N GLY A 204 18.80 -4.39 -9.18
CA GLY A 204 19.46 -3.82 -10.35
C GLY A 204 20.29 -2.57 -10.03
N LEU A 205 19.87 -1.75 -9.07
CA LEU A 205 20.61 -0.59 -8.61
C LEU A 205 21.92 -0.95 -7.91
N PHE A 206 21.88 -1.95 -7.02
CA PHE A 206 23.08 -2.43 -6.32
C PHE A 206 24.04 -3.19 -7.22
N HIS A 207 23.55 -3.80 -8.30
CA HIS A 207 24.35 -4.54 -9.27
C HIS A 207 24.53 -3.78 -10.60
N ARG A 208 24.29 -2.46 -10.60
CA ARG A 208 24.31 -1.63 -11.80
C ARG A 208 25.58 -1.78 -12.64
N ASP A 209 26.72 -1.83 -12.01
CA ASP A 209 28.03 -1.87 -12.68
C ASP A 209 28.32 -3.24 -13.33
N THR A 210 27.52 -4.26 -13.00
CA THR A 210 27.61 -5.61 -13.64
C THR A 210 26.62 -5.78 -14.80
N ILE A 211 25.70 -4.82 -14.99
CA ILE A 211 24.72 -4.85 -16.09
C ILE A 211 25.36 -4.29 -17.34
N ASN A 212 25.44 -5.09 -18.40
CA ASN A 212 26.01 -4.75 -19.69
C ASN A 212 25.05 -5.06 -20.86
N GLU A 213 25.53 -5.13 -22.09
CA GLU A 213 24.72 -5.45 -23.27
C GLU A 213 24.24 -6.91 -23.30
N THR A 214 24.89 -7.83 -22.56
CA THR A 214 24.45 -9.23 -22.43
C THR A 214 23.28 -9.31 -21.47
N GLU A 215 22.19 -9.91 -21.92
CA GLU A 215 20.97 -10.06 -21.12
C GLU A 215 21.18 -11.11 -20.03
N ARG A 216 20.95 -10.74 -18.79
CA ARG A 216 20.98 -11.60 -17.61
C ARG A 216 19.55 -11.79 -17.09
N THR A 217 19.12 -13.01 -16.89
CA THR A 217 17.75 -13.32 -16.47
C THR A 217 17.75 -14.00 -15.11
N LEU A 218 17.02 -13.40 -14.18
CA LEU A 218 16.88 -13.86 -12.80
C LEU A 218 15.41 -14.07 -12.44
N MET A 219 15.16 -14.90 -11.44
CA MET A 219 13.84 -15.01 -10.81
C MET A 219 13.92 -14.47 -9.39
N PHE A 220 12.94 -13.64 -9.02
CA PHE A 220 12.68 -13.26 -7.63
C PHE A 220 11.51 -14.07 -7.12
N PHE A 221 11.75 -14.92 -6.12
CA PHE A 221 10.70 -15.65 -5.42
C PHE A 221 10.42 -14.96 -4.10
N ASP A 222 9.28 -14.27 -4.02
CA ASP A 222 8.85 -13.50 -2.85
C ASP A 222 7.67 -14.21 -2.17
N MET A 223 7.91 -14.80 -1.00
CA MET A 223 6.86 -15.34 -0.15
C MET A 223 6.72 -14.49 1.10
N GLY A 224 5.72 -13.61 1.08
CA GLY A 224 5.40 -12.68 2.16
C GLY A 224 4.53 -13.27 3.25
N ALA A 225 3.91 -12.39 4.04
CA ALA A 225 2.99 -12.80 5.09
C ALA A 225 1.70 -13.41 4.55
N ALA A 226 1.21 -12.98 3.38
CA ALA A 226 -0.12 -13.34 2.92
C ALA A 226 -0.21 -13.77 1.46
N ASN A 227 0.77 -13.43 0.65
CA ASN A 227 0.83 -13.78 -0.77
C ASN A 227 2.23 -14.19 -1.20
N THR A 228 2.30 -14.83 -2.37
CA THR A 228 3.56 -15.29 -2.98
C THR A 228 3.62 -14.84 -4.43
N PHE A 229 4.81 -14.40 -4.86
CA PHE A 229 5.14 -14.09 -6.24
C PHE A 229 6.38 -14.85 -6.69
N ALA A 230 6.38 -15.25 -7.96
CA ALA A 230 7.59 -15.57 -8.71
C ALA A 230 7.66 -14.60 -9.89
N THR A 231 8.74 -13.84 -10.01
CA THR A 231 8.89 -12.82 -11.05
C THR A 231 10.19 -13.03 -11.78
N ILE A 232 10.11 -13.24 -13.09
CA ILE A 232 11.26 -13.36 -13.98
C ILE A 232 11.58 -12.00 -14.56
N VAL A 233 12.81 -11.56 -14.40
CA VAL A 233 13.31 -10.25 -14.80
C VAL A 233 14.60 -10.39 -15.57
N SER A 234 14.70 -9.70 -16.70
CA SER A 234 15.94 -9.56 -17.46
C SER A 234 16.58 -8.19 -17.21
N TYR A 235 17.88 -8.16 -17.11
CA TYR A 235 18.71 -6.95 -17.01
C TYR A 235 19.65 -6.84 -18.19
N LYS A 236 19.66 -5.68 -18.85
CA LYS A 236 20.65 -5.32 -19.88
C LYS A 236 20.76 -3.83 -20.08
N THR A 237 21.87 -3.34 -20.63
CA THR A 237 21.97 -1.95 -21.08
C THR A 237 21.34 -1.80 -22.47
N VAL A 238 20.65 -0.68 -22.68
CA VAL A 238 20.03 -0.30 -23.95
C VAL A 238 20.54 1.08 -24.34
N ARG A 239 20.81 1.27 -25.64
CA ARG A 239 21.19 2.59 -26.19
C ARG A 239 19.93 3.43 -26.37
N GLU A 240 19.90 4.59 -25.74
CA GLU A 240 18.80 5.55 -25.88
C GLU A 240 19.30 6.95 -26.21
N PRO A 241 18.58 7.69 -27.07
CA PRO A 241 18.92 9.07 -27.36
C PRO A 241 18.54 9.96 -26.17
N MET A 242 19.54 10.65 -25.61
CA MET A 242 19.39 11.54 -24.49
C MET A 242 20.09 12.88 -24.78
N HIS A 243 19.31 13.98 -24.79
CA HIS A 243 19.85 15.31 -25.07
C HIS A 243 20.76 15.40 -26.33
N GLY A 244 20.40 14.59 -27.36
CA GLY A 244 21.16 14.52 -28.62
C GLY A 244 22.38 13.59 -28.61
N ILE A 245 22.66 12.91 -27.50
CA ILE A 245 23.74 11.92 -27.35
C ILE A 245 23.12 10.54 -27.06
N MET A 246 23.74 9.49 -27.60
CA MET A 246 23.36 8.11 -27.30
C MET A 246 24.00 7.67 -25.98
N GLU A 247 23.17 7.46 -24.96
CA GLU A 247 23.60 6.96 -23.65
C GLU A 247 23.27 5.47 -23.48
N MET A 248 24.14 4.74 -22.77
CA MET A 248 23.90 3.36 -22.36
C MET A 248 23.15 3.36 -21.03
N ILE A 249 21.87 2.97 -21.05
CA ILE A 249 21.02 2.98 -19.85
C ILE A 249 20.73 1.54 -19.46
N PRO A 250 20.99 1.13 -18.20
CA PRO A 250 20.56 -0.18 -17.72
C PRO A 250 19.04 -0.22 -17.59
N TYR A 251 18.48 -1.32 -18.05
CA TYR A 251 17.06 -1.62 -18.01
C TYR A 251 16.80 -2.91 -17.22
N LEU A 252 15.74 -2.89 -16.44
CA LEU A 252 15.06 -4.09 -16.01
C LEU A 252 13.81 -4.28 -16.89
N THR A 253 13.57 -5.51 -17.32
CA THR A 253 12.37 -5.90 -18.06
C THR A 253 11.74 -7.08 -17.35
N VAL A 254 10.51 -6.93 -16.89
CA VAL A 254 9.72 -8.05 -16.37
C VAL A 254 9.36 -8.95 -17.55
N ARG A 255 9.65 -10.25 -17.46
CA ARG A 255 9.41 -11.25 -18.51
C ARG A 255 8.16 -12.08 -18.21
N GLY A 256 7.92 -12.39 -16.94
CA GLY A 256 6.78 -13.17 -16.50
C GLY A 256 6.55 -13.07 -15.02
N VAL A 257 5.29 -13.16 -14.63
CA VAL A 257 4.85 -13.12 -13.22
C VAL A 257 3.90 -14.27 -12.97
N GLY A 258 4.19 -15.04 -11.93
CA GLY A 258 3.26 -16.01 -11.33
C GLY A 258 2.99 -15.62 -9.90
N PHE A 259 1.82 -15.97 -9.38
CA PHE A 259 1.42 -15.54 -8.03
C PHE A 259 0.38 -16.47 -7.42
N ASP A 260 0.28 -16.39 -6.09
CA ASP A 260 -0.84 -16.90 -5.31
C ASP A 260 -1.23 -15.84 -4.26
N ARG A 261 -2.49 -15.37 -4.31
CA ARG A 261 -3.02 -14.29 -3.47
C ARG A 261 -3.15 -14.66 -1.99
N ASN A 262 -3.25 -15.96 -1.69
CA ASN A 262 -3.53 -16.48 -0.36
C ASN A 262 -2.46 -17.47 0.15
N LEU A 263 -1.28 -17.48 -0.45
CA LEU A 263 -0.15 -18.30 -0.05
C LEU A 263 0.88 -17.44 0.66
N GLY A 264 1.04 -17.62 1.98
CA GLY A 264 2.01 -16.85 2.76
C GLY A 264 2.14 -17.34 4.20
N GLY A 265 2.95 -16.65 4.98
CA GLY A 265 3.25 -17.01 6.36
C GLY A 265 2.04 -17.06 7.30
N LEU A 266 1.00 -16.27 7.02
CA LEU A 266 -0.25 -16.27 7.79
C LEU A 266 -0.98 -17.61 7.72
N GLU A 267 -0.99 -18.26 6.55
CA GLU A 267 -1.60 -19.59 6.41
C GLU A 267 -0.92 -20.62 7.30
N MET A 268 0.40 -20.54 7.41
CA MET A 268 1.17 -21.39 8.33
C MET A 268 0.84 -21.08 9.79
N ASP A 269 0.71 -19.78 10.13
CA ASP A 269 0.33 -19.34 11.49
C ASP A 269 -1.06 -19.84 11.88
N MET A 270 -2.02 -19.81 10.94
CA MET A 270 -3.38 -20.30 11.19
C MET A 270 -3.39 -21.79 11.49
N ARG A 271 -2.64 -22.62 10.75
CA ARG A 271 -2.57 -24.07 11.01
C ARG A 271 -1.88 -24.37 12.34
N LEU A 272 -0.80 -23.66 12.66
CA LEU A 272 -0.16 -23.76 13.98
C LEU A 272 -1.10 -23.30 15.10
N ARG A 273 -1.79 -22.17 14.94
CA ARG A 273 -2.79 -21.70 15.92
C ARG A 273 -3.83 -22.76 16.21
N ASP A 274 -4.40 -23.35 15.16
CA ASP A 274 -5.44 -24.35 15.29
C ASP A 274 -4.93 -25.63 15.94
N HIS A 275 -3.71 -26.05 15.59
CA HIS A 275 -3.03 -27.16 16.26
C HIS A 275 -2.79 -26.89 17.77
N LEU A 276 -2.35 -25.68 18.11
CA LEU A 276 -2.16 -25.30 19.52
C LEU A 276 -3.49 -25.28 20.26
N ALA A 277 -4.58 -24.83 19.61
CA ALA A 277 -5.93 -24.88 20.17
C ALA A 277 -6.38 -26.32 20.42
N ASP A 278 -6.19 -27.25 19.47
CA ASP A 278 -6.51 -28.67 19.62
C ASP A 278 -5.71 -29.30 20.77
N LYS A 279 -4.41 -28.98 20.87
CA LYS A 279 -3.57 -29.46 21.96
C LYS A 279 -4.02 -28.96 23.32
N PHE A 280 -4.45 -27.71 23.41
CA PHE A 280 -5.00 -27.14 24.65
C PHE A 280 -6.31 -27.84 25.04
N ASP A 281 -7.25 -27.93 24.11
CA ASP A 281 -8.56 -28.58 24.35
C ASP A 281 -8.39 -30.07 24.74
N ALA A 282 -7.39 -30.78 24.19
CA ALA A 282 -7.07 -32.15 24.57
C ALA A 282 -6.48 -32.29 25.98
N GLN A 283 -5.76 -31.29 26.48
CA GLN A 283 -5.23 -31.27 27.86
C GLN A 283 -6.32 -31.04 28.91
N LYS A 284 -7.48 -30.72 28.51
CA LYS A 284 -8.71 -30.31 29.20
C LYS A 284 -8.67 -30.10 30.70
N LYS A 285 -8.91 -28.85 31.01
CA LYS A 285 -9.30 -28.43 32.36
C LYS A 285 -10.54 -27.54 32.32
N VAL A 286 -11.19 -27.41 31.16
CA VAL A 286 -12.35 -26.51 30.93
C VAL A 286 -13.44 -27.21 30.13
N ALA A 287 -14.70 -26.81 30.35
CA ALA A 287 -15.87 -27.40 29.68
C ALA A 287 -15.97 -26.92 28.21
N GLU A 288 -15.62 -25.65 27.94
CA GLU A 288 -15.72 -25.06 26.61
C GLU A 288 -14.41 -25.10 25.87
N SER A 289 -14.44 -25.17 24.53
CA SER A 289 -13.27 -25.07 23.67
C SER A 289 -12.64 -23.68 23.79
N VAL A 290 -11.31 -23.60 23.73
CA VAL A 290 -10.56 -22.34 23.68
C VAL A 290 -10.96 -21.46 22.50
N ARG A 291 -11.55 -22.06 21.46
CA ARG A 291 -12.03 -21.36 20.26
C ARG A 291 -13.21 -20.43 20.52
N SER A 292 -13.98 -20.62 21.62
CA SER A 292 -15.04 -19.70 22.02
C SER A 292 -14.50 -18.33 22.51
N SER A 293 -13.22 -18.25 22.87
CA SER A 293 -12.57 -17.03 23.37
C SER A 293 -11.73 -16.34 22.28
N PRO A 294 -12.19 -15.22 21.68
CA PRO A 294 -11.38 -14.45 20.71
C PRO A 294 -10.02 -14.00 21.26
N ARG A 295 -9.97 -13.66 22.56
CA ARG A 295 -8.74 -13.28 23.25
C ARG A 295 -7.75 -14.43 23.33
N ALA A 296 -8.21 -15.62 23.66
CA ALA A 296 -7.34 -16.80 23.73
C ALA A 296 -6.83 -17.18 22.33
N MET A 297 -7.70 -17.15 21.31
CA MET A 297 -7.31 -17.40 19.92
C MET A 297 -6.31 -16.36 19.40
N ALA A 298 -6.39 -15.10 19.82
CA ALA A 298 -5.41 -14.07 19.47
C ALA A 298 -4.05 -14.32 20.16
N LYS A 299 -4.03 -14.78 21.42
CA LYS A 299 -2.79 -15.20 22.11
C LYS A 299 -2.17 -16.40 21.39
N LEU A 300 -2.97 -17.40 21.03
CA LEU A 300 -2.51 -18.58 20.28
C LEU A 300 -1.94 -18.19 18.91
N LEU A 301 -2.57 -17.27 18.17
CA LEU A 301 -2.05 -16.78 16.88
C LEU A 301 -0.69 -16.07 17.03
N LYS A 302 -0.53 -15.24 18.07
CA LYS A 302 0.74 -14.58 18.37
C LYS A 302 1.83 -15.61 18.66
N GLU A 303 1.52 -16.62 19.46
CA GLU A 303 2.47 -17.68 19.80
C GLU A 303 2.78 -18.57 18.59
N ALA A 304 1.79 -18.91 17.77
CA ALA A 304 1.97 -19.65 16.53
C ALA A 304 2.97 -18.95 15.57
N ASN A 305 2.86 -17.63 15.43
CA ASN A 305 3.81 -16.85 14.64
C ASN A 305 5.23 -16.93 15.23
N ARG A 306 5.38 -16.84 16.55
CA ARG A 306 6.67 -17.00 17.24
C ARG A 306 7.25 -18.40 17.04
N VAL A 307 6.44 -19.45 17.22
CA VAL A 307 6.82 -20.85 17.01
C VAL A 307 7.31 -21.07 15.58
N LYS A 308 6.57 -20.60 14.57
CA LYS A 308 6.97 -20.66 13.15
C LYS A 308 8.36 -20.06 12.92
N GLN A 309 8.60 -18.87 13.47
CA GLN A 309 9.88 -18.18 13.31
C GLN A 309 11.03 -18.97 13.95
N VAL A 310 10.84 -19.51 15.15
CA VAL A 310 11.84 -20.32 15.85
C VAL A 310 12.09 -21.64 15.11
N LEU A 311 11.05 -22.31 14.63
CA LEU A 311 11.18 -23.55 13.87
C LEU A 311 11.84 -23.37 12.50
N SER A 312 12.00 -22.15 12.00
CA SER A 312 12.81 -21.88 10.80
C SER A 312 14.32 -22.06 11.06
N ALA A 313 14.77 -21.88 12.31
CA ALA A 313 16.16 -22.12 12.74
C ALA A 313 16.32 -23.44 13.51
N ASN A 314 15.40 -23.74 14.43
CA ASN A 314 15.48 -24.88 15.35
C ASN A 314 14.63 -26.07 14.85
N THR A 315 14.95 -27.27 15.30
CA THR A 315 14.19 -28.49 14.98
C THR A 315 12.95 -28.67 15.85
N GLU A 316 12.91 -28.02 17.02
CA GLU A 316 11.81 -28.09 17.96
C GLU A 316 11.71 -26.82 18.81
N HIS A 317 10.53 -26.52 19.34
CA HIS A 317 10.30 -25.42 20.25
C HIS A 317 9.13 -25.72 21.19
N SER A 318 9.18 -25.16 22.41
CA SER A 318 8.06 -25.17 23.36
C SER A 318 7.22 -23.92 23.19
N ALA A 319 5.97 -24.06 22.72
CA ALA A 319 4.96 -23.03 22.80
C ALA A 319 4.53 -22.85 24.27
N GLN A 320 4.53 -21.62 24.76
CA GLN A 320 4.17 -21.30 26.14
C GLN A 320 3.34 -20.02 26.20
N ILE A 321 2.16 -20.09 26.82
CA ILE A 321 1.25 -18.95 26.98
C ILE A 321 0.77 -18.93 28.44
N GLU A 322 1.17 -17.91 29.18
CA GLU A 322 0.67 -17.67 30.52
C GLU A 322 -0.75 -17.07 30.48
N GLY A 323 -1.61 -17.58 31.35
CA GLY A 323 -3.00 -17.14 31.43
C GLY A 323 -3.72 -17.20 30.08
N LEU A 324 -3.61 -18.30 29.34
CA LEU A 324 -4.32 -18.48 28.06
C LEU A 324 -5.83 -18.29 28.26
N LEU A 325 -6.37 -18.94 29.28
CA LEU A 325 -7.66 -18.63 29.89
C LEU A 325 -7.44 -18.14 31.32
N PRO A 326 -8.43 -17.59 32.03
CA PRO A 326 -8.29 -17.19 33.43
C PRO A 326 -7.70 -18.33 34.26
N ASP A 327 -6.60 -18.08 34.95
CA ASP A 327 -5.87 -19.01 35.82
C ASP A 327 -5.40 -20.33 35.18
N ILE A 328 -5.33 -20.36 33.83
CA ILE A 328 -4.90 -21.55 33.09
C ILE A 328 -3.77 -21.18 32.10
N ASP A 329 -2.60 -21.72 32.40
CA ASP A 329 -1.45 -21.65 31.51
C ASP A 329 -1.47 -22.80 30.50
N PHE A 330 -0.85 -22.55 29.35
CA PHE A 330 -0.66 -23.54 28.30
C PHE A 330 0.79 -23.71 27.92
N ARG A 331 1.20 -24.96 27.84
CA ARG A 331 2.53 -25.33 27.34
C ARG A 331 2.44 -26.61 26.53
N THR A 332 3.08 -26.60 25.36
CA THR A 332 3.22 -27.80 24.51
C THR A 332 4.49 -27.71 23.66
N LYS A 333 5.06 -28.87 23.33
CA LYS A 333 6.20 -28.98 22.43
C LYS A 333 5.68 -29.11 20.99
N VAL A 334 6.34 -28.39 20.06
CA VAL A 334 6.07 -28.47 18.61
C VAL A 334 7.41 -28.74 17.91
N THR A 335 7.44 -29.73 17.02
CA THR A 335 8.62 -30.02 16.21
C THR A 335 8.47 -29.43 14.82
N ARG A 336 9.60 -29.24 14.09
CA ARG A 336 9.60 -28.85 12.68
C ARG A 336 8.85 -29.87 11.81
N GLY A 337 8.98 -31.17 12.11
CA GLY A 337 8.23 -32.21 11.41
C GLY A 337 6.72 -32.11 11.60
N ASP A 338 6.25 -31.75 12.83
CA ASP A 338 4.83 -31.47 13.05
C ASP A 338 4.37 -30.26 12.26
N PHE A 339 5.14 -29.17 12.29
CA PHE A 339 4.85 -27.97 11.52
C PHE A 339 4.77 -28.24 10.02
N GLU A 340 5.72 -28.98 9.46
CA GLU A 340 5.73 -29.32 8.02
C GLU A 340 4.53 -30.19 7.65
N ARG A 341 4.14 -31.14 8.49
CA ARG A 341 2.93 -31.97 8.27
C ARG A 341 1.65 -31.14 8.33
N LEU A 342 1.53 -30.24 9.32
CA LEU A 342 0.37 -29.35 9.47
C LEU A 342 0.20 -28.40 8.28
N CYS A 343 1.29 -28.01 7.65
CA CYS A 343 1.31 -27.07 6.54
C CYS A 343 1.49 -27.75 5.17
N ALA A 344 1.26 -29.06 5.05
CA ALA A 344 1.47 -29.79 3.82
C ALA A 344 0.72 -29.16 2.63
N ASP A 345 -0.55 -28.83 2.81
CA ASP A 345 -1.40 -28.17 1.81
C ASP A 345 -0.91 -26.78 1.39
N VAL A 346 -0.21 -26.07 2.30
CA VAL A 346 0.44 -24.79 2.00
C VAL A 346 1.70 -25.02 1.15
N PHE A 347 2.49 -26.01 1.50
CA PHE A 347 3.72 -26.34 0.78
C PHE A 347 3.47 -26.89 -0.62
N ASP A 348 2.40 -27.63 -0.84
CA ASP A 348 2.01 -28.16 -2.16
C ASP A 348 1.73 -27.03 -3.18
N ARG A 349 1.41 -25.83 -2.72
CA ARG A 349 1.13 -24.67 -3.57
C ARG A 349 2.37 -23.86 -3.94
N VAL A 350 3.53 -24.08 -3.31
CA VAL A 350 4.74 -23.24 -3.47
C VAL A 350 5.28 -23.25 -4.90
N GLN A 351 5.17 -24.37 -5.62
CA GLN A 351 5.70 -24.50 -6.98
C GLN A 351 4.85 -23.80 -8.03
N ALA A 352 3.54 -23.67 -7.80
CA ALA A 352 2.60 -23.14 -8.79
C ALA A 352 2.93 -21.71 -9.28
N PRO A 353 3.29 -20.72 -8.42
CA PRO A 353 3.76 -19.41 -8.88
C PRO A 353 5.02 -19.49 -9.77
N ILE A 354 5.95 -20.38 -9.47
CA ILE A 354 7.19 -20.57 -10.26
C ILE A 354 6.85 -21.04 -11.67
N GLU A 355 6.02 -22.08 -11.78
CA GLU A 355 5.58 -22.60 -13.05
C GLU A 355 4.77 -21.60 -13.87
N GLN A 356 3.90 -20.80 -13.20
CA GLN A 356 3.17 -19.73 -13.85
C GLN A 356 4.12 -18.68 -14.43
N ALA A 357 5.15 -18.25 -13.67
CA ALA A 357 6.12 -17.26 -14.13
C ALA A 357 6.94 -17.76 -15.32
N LEU A 358 7.39 -19.02 -15.28
CA LEU A 358 8.13 -19.65 -16.38
C LEU A 358 7.26 -19.75 -17.65
N ARG A 359 6.02 -20.21 -17.51
CA ARG A 359 5.07 -20.24 -18.65
C ARG A 359 4.79 -18.82 -19.20
N ALA A 360 4.65 -17.83 -18.30
CA ALA A 360 4.41 -16.44 -18.69
C ALA A 360 5.60 -15.83 -19.45
N ALA A 361 6.81 -16.19 -19.08
CA ALA A 361 8.04 -15.76 -19.75
C ALA A 361 8.40 -16.61 -20.97
N GLU A 362 7.68 -17.70 -21.25
CA GLU A 362 8.01 -18.70 -22.28
C GLU A 362 9.43 -19.26 -22.10
N MET A 363 9.83 -19.50 -20.84
CA MET A 363 11.18 -19.91 -20.46
C MET A 363 11.17 -21.21 -19.66
N SER A 364 12.30 -21.92 -19.73
CA SER A 364 12.62 -23.04 -18.85
C SER A 364 13.48 -22.57 -17.66
N ALA A 365 13.45 -23.31 -16.56
CA ALA A 365 14.26 -22.98 -15.38
C ALA A 365 15.78 -22.97 -15.65
N SER A 366 16.26 -23.74 -16.63
CA SER A 366 17.68 -23.79 -17.04
C SER A 366 18.19 -22.50 -17.68
N GLN A 367 17.30 -21.60 -18.09
CA GLN A 367 17.64 -20.29 -18.65
C GLN A 367 17.77 -19.20 -17.59
N LEU A 368 17.45 -19.51 -16.33
CA LEU A 368 17.63 -18.63 -15.20
C LEU A 368 19.07 -18.68 -14.71
N GLU A 369 19.72 -17.53 -14.58
CA GLU A 369 21.07 -17.45 -14.01
C GLU A 369 21.03 -17.69 -12.50
N GLN A 370 20.01 -17.14 -11.81
CA GLN A 370 19.86 -17.24 -10.37
C GLN A 370 18.40 -17.08 -9.95
N VAL A 371 18.04 -17.72 -8.83
CA VAL A 371 16.79 -17.47 -8.12
C VAL A 371 17.08 -16.83 -6.78
N ILE A 372 16.50 -15.64 -6.55
CA ILE A 372 16.70 -14.83 -5.35
C ILE A 372 15.44 -14.90 -4.50
N ILE A 373 15.60 -15.27 -3.21
CA ILE A 373 14.48 -15.37 -2.28
C ILE A 373 14.27 -14.06 -1.53
N VAL A 374 12.99 -13.68 -1.42
CA VAL A 374 12.51 -12.47 -0.75
C VAL A 374 11.28 -12.81 0.10
N GLY A 375 10.92 -11.94 1.02
CA GLY A 375 9.78 -12.12 1.92
C GLY A 375 10.07 -13.00 3.13
N GLY A 376 9.37 -12.73 4.22
CA GLY A 376 9.63 -13.37 5.52
C GLY A 376 9.36 -14.87 5.55
N ALA A 377 8.34 -15.35 4.83
CA ALA A 377 7.97 -16.77 4.80
C ALA A 377 8.92 -17.62 3.93
N SER A 378 9.69 -17.03 3.03
CA SER A 378 10.73 -17.73 2.27
C SER A 378 11.90 -18.22 3.14
N ARG A 379 11.97 -17.75 4.41
CA ARG A 379 12.98 -18.23 5.38
C ARG A 379 12.69 -19.62 5.91
N VAL A 380 11.48 -20.15 5.72
CA VAL A 380 11.11 -21.53 6.13
C VAL A 380 11.91 -22.54 5.30
N PRO A 381 12.67 -23.47 5.92
CA PRO A 381 13.56 -24.40 5.19
C PRO A 381 12.85 -25.25 4.15
N ARG A 382 11.63 -25.69 4.45
CA ARG A 382 10.81 -26.47 3.50
C ARG A 382 10.47 -25.69 2.25
N VAL A 383 10.15 -24.38 2.39
CA VAL A 383 9.89 -23.48 1.26
C VAL A 383 11.13 -23.38 0.37
N GLN A 384 12.31 -23.12 0.97
CA GLN A 384 13.57 -23.02 0.22
C GLN A 384 13.87 -24.31 -0.56
N LYS A 385 13.67 -25.47 0.08
CA LYS A 385 13.85 -26.77 -0.58
C LYS A 385 12.92 -26.92 -1.78
N LEU A 386 11.62 -26.62 -1.62
CA LEU A 386 10.63 -26.72 -2.70
C LEU A 386 10.93 -25.76 -3.87
N VAL A 387 11.45 -24.56 -3.59
CA VAL A 387 11.89 -23.64 -4.63
C VAL A 387 13.11 -24.21 -5.37
N MET A 388 14.14 -24.71 -4.67
CA MET A 388 15.31 -25.34 -5.28
C MET A 388 14.92 -26.53 -6.15
N ASP A 389 14.04 -27.39 -5.65
CA ASP A 389 13.55 -28.57 -6.38
C ASP A 389 12.80 -28.16 -7.66
N ALA A 390 11.96 -27.11 -7.61
CA ALA A 390 11.18 -26.60 -8.75
C ALA A 390 12.07 -26.02 -9.86
N VAL A 391 13.14 -25.31 -9.48
CA VAL A 391 14.05 -24.67 -10.45
C VAL A 391 15.30 -25.51 -10.75
N LYS A 392 15.47 -26.64 -10.09
CA LYS A 392 16.62 -27.57 -10.24
C LYS A 392 17.97 -26.89 -9.96
N MET A 393 18.02 -26.01 -8.95
CA MET A 393 19.23 -25.33 -8.50
C MET A 393 19.67 -25.86 -7.14
N SER A 394 20.98 -25.90 -6.89
CA SER A 394 21.56 -26.35 -5.62
C SER A 394 21.55 -25.28 -4.54
N GLU A 395 21.45 -24.01 -4.93
CA GLU A 395 21.46 -22.88 -4.00
C GLU A 395 20.54 -21.73 -4.48
N LEU A 396 20.13 -20.90 -3.53
CA LEU A 396 19.29 -19.72 -3.77
C LEU A 396 20.06 -18.45 -3.39
N GLY A 397 19.90 -17.40 -4.19
CA GLY A 397 20.48 -16.09 -3.92
C GLY A 397 19.82 -15.43 -2.71
N LYS A 398 20.66 -14.82 -1.86
CA LYS A 398 20.26 -14.07 -0.65
C LYS A 398 20.87 -12.66 -0.65
N SER A 399 21.23 -12.13 -1.82
CA SER A 399 21.93 -10.86 -2.00
C SER A 399 21.05 -9.62 -1.79
N VAL A 400 19.76 -9.80 -1.50
CA VAL A 400 18.80 -8.71 -1.29
C VAL A 400 18.32 -8.69 0.16
N ASN A 401 18.22 -7.51 0.77
CA ASN A 401 17.54 -7.38 2.04
C ASN A 401 16.03 -7.63 1.85
N SER A 402 15.60 -8.83 2.22
CA SER A 402 14.22 -9.31 2.02
C SER A 402 13.15 -8.44 2.67
N ASP A 403 13.47 -7.66 3.70
CA ASP A 403 12.53 -6.80 4.40
C ASP A 403 12.43 -5.39 3.80
N GLU A 404 13.47 -4.89 3.10
CA GLU A 404 13.60 -3.48 2.72
C GLU A 404 13.66 -3.22 1.21
N ALA A 405 13.99 -4.23 0.42
CA ALA A 405 14.24 -4.07 -1.00
C ALA A 405 13.09 -3.41 -1.77
N ALA A 406 11.85 -3.79 -1.48
CA ALA A 406 10.69 -3.22 -2.14
C ALA A 406 10.53 -1.71 -1.84
N ALA A 407 10.74 -1.30 -0.58
CA ALA A 407 10.67 0.10 -0.17
C ALA A 407 11.80 0.93 -0.80
N LEU A 408 13.04 0.42 -0.78
CA LEU A 408 14.19 1.12 -1.36
C LEU A 408 14.09 1.24 -2.89
N GLY A 409 13.62 0.19 -3.59
CA GLY A 409 13.36 0.29 -5.03
C GLY A 409 12.25 1.28 -5.36
N ALA A 410 11.19 1.31 -4.56
CA ALA A 410 10.12 2.30 -4.69
C ALA A 410 10.61 3.73 -4.40
N SER A 411 11.54 3.92 -3.43
CA SER A 411 12.09 5.25 -3.14
C SER A 411 12.98 5.76 -4.27
N PHE A 412 13.72 4.87 -4.94
CA PHE A 412 14.44 5.26 -6.15
C PHE A 412 13.49 5.73 -7.24
N ALA A 413 12.39 5.00 -7.48
CA ALA A 413 11.37 5.41 -8.44
C ALA A 413 10.77 6.79 -8.07
N ALA A 414 10.52 7.04 -6.79
CA ALA A 414 10.04 8.33 -6.29
C ALA A 414 11.04 9.46 -6.58
N GLY A 415 12.33 9.27 -6.28
CA GLY A 415 13.38 10.23 -6.58
C GLY A 415 13.56 10.49 -8.08
N ALA A 416 13.42 9.44 -8.91
CA ALA A 416 13.54 9.56 -10.37
C ALA A 416 12.38 10.36 -11.00
N MET A 417 11.21 10.38 -10.38
CA MET A 417 10.02 11.11 -10.83
C MET A 417 9.96 12.55 -10.33
N THR A 418 10.74 12.90 -9.32
CA THR A 418 10.68 14.21 -8.67
C THR A 418 11.76 15.14 -9.19
N LYS A 419 11.36 16.36 -9.55
CA LYS A 419 12.30 17.40 -9.95
C LYS A 419 13.19 17.79 -8.76
N GLY A 420 14.49 17.92 -9.00
CA GLY A 420 15.46 18.30 -7.95
C GLY A 420 16.34 17.17 -7.45
N PHE A 421 16.03 15.91 -7.77
CA PHE A 421 16.91 14.78 -7.48
C PHE A 421 17.74 14.38 -8.69
N ARG A 422 19.05 14.23 -8.48
CA ARG A 422 19.98 13.71 -9.49
C ARG A 422 20.12 12.20 -9.30
N THR A 423 19.13 11.44 -9.80
CA THR A 423 19.22 9.97 -9.81
C THR A 423 19.92 9.47 -11.07
N LYS A 424 20.77 8.45 -10.93
CA LYS A 424 21.29 7.71 -12.09
C LYS A 424 20.13 7.04 -12.82
N LYS A 425 20.01 7.24 -14.12
CA LYS A 425 18.92 6.66 -14.92
C LYS A 425 18.92 5.15 -14.88
N PHE A 426 17.75 4.58 -14.70
CA PHE A 426 17.50 3.15 -14.76
C PHE A 426 16.12 2.93 -15.38
N GLY A 427 16.05 2.23 -16.50
CA GLY A 427 14.81 1.99 -17.21
C GLY A 427 14.05 0.82 -16.59
N VAL A 428 12.72 0.93 -16.53
CA VAL A 428 11.82 -0.11 -16.02
C VAL A 428 10.75 -0.41 -17.07
N ARG A 429 10.65 -1.68 -17.47
CA ARG A 429 9.57 -2.20 -18.31
C ARG A 429 8.78 -3.21 -17.51
N ASP A 430 7.71 -2.74 -16.88
CA ASP A 430 6.78 -3.57 -16.13
C ASP A 430 5.65 -4.07 -17.03
N LEU A 431 4.88 -5.05 -16.58
CA LEU A 431 3.84 -5.72 -17.37
C LEU A 431 2.47 -5.61 -16.74
N ASN A 432 1.46 -5.37 -17.58
CA ASN A 432 0.07 -5.58 -17.20
C ASN A 432 -0.27 -7.08 -17.29
N ILE A 433 -0.63 -7.69 -16.17
CA ILE A 433 -0.95 -9.12 -16.12
C ILE A 433 -2.41 -9.46 -16.43
N HIS A 434 -3.29 -8.46 -16.40
CA HIS A 434 -4.73 -8.61 -16.66
C HIS A 434 -5.08 -8.01 -18.03
N PRO A 435 -5.42 -8.83 -19.05
CA PRO A 435 -5.83 -8.30 -20.33
C PRO A 435 -7.14 -7.51 -20.21
N VAL A 436 -7.29 -6.50 -21.05
CA VAL A 436 -8.51 -5.71 -21.14
C VAL A 436 -8.99 -5.67 -22.58
N ASP A 437 -10.26 -5.97 -22.75
CA ASP A 437 -10.98 -5.93 -24.02
C ASP A 437 -11.90 -4.72 -24.05
N ILE A 438 -12.19 -4.27 -25.25
CA ILE A 438 -13.24 -3.31 -25.55
C ILE A 438 -14.38 -4.02 -26.27
N SER A 439 -15.62 -3.80 -25.83
CA SER A 439 -16.81 -4.39 -26.42
C SER A 439 -17.86 -3.32 -26.70
N TYR A 440 -18.55 -3.47 -27.84
CA TYR A 440 -19.62 -2.58 -28.26
C TYR A 440 -20.56 -3.28 -29.25
N ASP A 441 -21.79 -2.81 -29.30
CA ASP A 441 -22.79 -3.28 -30.28
C ASP A 441 -22.83 -2.35 -31.47
N ARG A 442 -22.83 -2.92 -32.65
CA ARG A 442 -22.93 -2.19 -33.91
C ARG A 442 -24.20 -2.61 -34.66
N VAL A 443 -25.00 -1.65 -35.07
CA VAL A 443 -26.15 -1.88 -35.94
C VAL A 443 -25.64 -2.15 -37.36
N LEU A 444 -26.11 -3.23 -37.98
CA LEU A 444 -25.84 -3.58 -39.35
C LEU A 444 -26.86 -2.93 -40.29
N GLU A 445 -26.60 -2.98 -41.60
CA GLU A 445 -27.46 -2.38 -42.63
C GLU A 445 -28.87 -3.01 -42.70
N ASP A 446 -28.99 -4.26 -42.24
CA ASP A 446 -30.26 -4.98 -42.11
C ASP A 446 -31.04 -4.66 -40.81
N GLY A 447 -30.54 -3.72 -39.98
CA GLY A 447 -31.11 -3.35 -38.68
C GLY A 447 -30.77 -4.31 -37.54
N SER A 448 -30.08 -5.42 -37.80
CA SER A 448 -29.62 -6.33 -36.75
C SER A 448 -28.45 -5.74 -35.94
N SER A 449 -28.29 -6.18 -34.68
CA SER A 449 -27.16 -5.77 -33.83
C SER A 449 -26.07 -6.84 -33.83
N LYS A 450 -24.82 -6.44 -34.09
CA LYS A 450 -23.64 -7.31 -33.99
C LYS A 450 -22.78 -6.88 -32.80
N HIS A 451 -22.60 -7.79 -31.85
CA HIS A 451 -21.64 -7.60 -30.78
C HIS A 451 -20.20 -7.71 -31.32
N VAL A 452 -19.37 -6.74 -30.98
CA VAL A 452 -17.95 -6.68 -31.37
C VAL A 452 -17.10 -6.61 -30.11
N GLN A 453 -16.18 -7.54 -29.97
CA GLN A 453 -15.17 -7.55 -28.90
C GLN A 453 -13.78 -7.50 -29.54
N ARG A 454 -12.89 -6.66 -28.98
CA ARG A 454 -11.50 -6.53 -29.43
C ARG A 454 -10.57 -6.36 -28.24
N VAL A 455 -9.37 -6.92 -28.36
CA VAL A 455 -8.32 -6.74 -27.35
C VAL A 455 -7.82 -5.30 -27.39
N LEU A 456 -7.95 -4.58 -26.30
CA LEU A 456 -7.39 -3.24 -26.09
C LEU A 456 -5.97 -3.33 -25.54
N CYS A 457 -5.79 -4.05 -24.44
CA CYS A 457 -4.50 -4.34 -23.82
C CYS A 457 -4.37 -5.85 -23.63
N SER A 458 -3.44 -6.48 -24.34
CA SER A 458 -3.16 -7.90 -24.17
C SER A 458 -2.50 -8.17 -22.81
N ARG A 459 -2.57 -9.43 -22.39
CA ARG A 459 -1.76 -9.89 -21.27
C ARG A 459 -0.28 -9.61 -21.55
N TYR A 460 0.45 -9.16 -20.54
CA TYR A 460 1.87 -8.77 -20.61
C TYR A 460 2.16 -7.56 -21.51
N THR A 461 1.16 -6.72 -21.76
CA THR A 461 1.40 -5.39 -22.32
C THR A 461 2.32 -4.61 -21.39
N VAL A 462 3.40 -4.05 -21.94
CA VAL A 462 4.34 -3.19 -21.20
C VAL A 462 3.62 -1.91 -20.75
N ILE A 463 3.83 -1.50 -19.51
CA ILE A 463 3.30 -0.26 -18.94
C ILE A 463 4.44 0.75 -18.70
N PRO A 464 4.20 2.06 -18.94
CA PRO A 464 2.97 2.68 -19.45
C PRO A 464 2.77 2.48 -20.96
N GLN A 465 1.53 2.50 -21.41
CA GLN A 465 1.20 2.41 -22.84
C GLN A 465 -0.03 3.22 -23.21
N LYS A 466 0.01 3.83 -24.42
CA LYS A 466 -1.15 4.48 -25.06
C LYS A 466 -1.69 3.60 -26.16
N LYS A 467 -3.02 3.56 -26.29
CA LYS A 467 -3.74 2.81 -27.33
C LYS A 467 -4.83 3.68 -27.94
N ILE A 468 -5.07 3.47 -29.22
CA ILE A 468 -6.14 4.15 -29.96
C ILE A 468 -7.05 3.08 -30.52
N MET A 469 -8.36 3.23 -30.29
CA MET A 469 -9.39 2.42 -30.93
C MET A 469 -10.18 3.28 -31.90
N THR A 470 -10.34 2.79 -33.13
CA THR A 470 -11.07 3.47 -34.19
C THR A 470 -12.40 2.78 -34.42
N PHE A 471 -13.48 3.59 -34.49
CA PHE A 471 -14.86 3.19 -34.77
C PHE A 471 -15.29 3.83 -36.11
N ASN A 472 -15.45 3.04 -37.15
CA ASN A 472 -15.62 3.53 -38.51
C ASN A 472 -17.09 3.61 -38.98
N LYS A 473 -18.05 3.07 -38.22
CA LYS A 473 -19.44 2.89 -38.68
C LYS A 473 -20.47 3.35 -37.65
N PHE A 474 -20.14 4.40 -36.87
CA PHE A 474 -21.07 5.04 -35.94
C PHE A 474 -21.37 6.45 -36.45
N HIS A 475 -22.64 6.76 -36.72
CA HIS A 475 -23.08 8.10 -37.07
C HIS A 475 -23.94 8.76 -35.99
N ASP A 476 -24.37 7.98 -35.01
CA ASP A 476 -25.11 8.41 -33.82
C ASP A 476 -24.27 8.26 -32.54
N ASP A 477 -24.75 8.84 -31.45
CA ASP A 477 -24.21 8.65 -30.14
C ASP A 477 -24.19 7.15 -29.77
N PHE A 478 -23.14 6.68 -29.11
CA PHE A 478 -22.96 5.26 -28.83
C PHE A 478 -22.24 5.01 -27.49
N SER A 479 -22.24 3.76 -27.09
CA SER A 479 -21.52 3.34 -25.89
C SER A 479 -20.64 2.14 -26.19
N PHE A 480 -19.53 2.04 -25.44
CA PHE A 480 -18.68 0.86 -25.42
C PHE A 480 -18.31 0.50 -23.98
N SER A 481 -18.00 -0.77 -23.75
CA SER A 481 -17.55 -1.28 -22.46
C SER A 481 -16.08 -1.67 -22.49
N LEU A 482 -15.42 -1.52 -21.35
CA LEU A 482 -14.09 -2.04 -21.06
C LEU A 482 -14.23 -3.16 -20.05
N ASP A 483 -13.75 -4.34 -20.39
CA ASP A 483 -13.93 -5.56 -19.61
C ASP A 483 -12.60 -6.29 -19.46
N TYR A 484 -12.42 -7.09 -18.41
CA TYR A 484 -11.29 -8.02 -18.40
C TYR A 484 -11.45 -9.04 -19.54
N GLY A 485 -10.38 -9.21 -20.31
CA GLY A 485 -10.32 -10.16 -21.42
C GLY A 485 -10.20 -11.62 -20.97
N ASP A 486 -9.43 -12.41 -21.69
CA ASP A 486 -9.21 -13.83 -21.37
C ASP A 486 -8.40 -14.01 -20.07
N LEU A 487 -9.05 -14.54 -19.04
CA LEU A 487 -8.49 -14.86 -17.73
C LEU A 487 -8.23 -16.36 -17.52
N SER A 488 -8.29 -17.18 -18.57
CA SER A 488 -8.12 -18.63 -18.50
C SER A 488 -6.76 -19.08 -17.93
N HIS A 489 -5.78 -18.20 -17.97
CA HIS A 489 -4.45 -18.42 -17.38
C HIS A 489 -4.41 -18.33 -15.84
N LEU A 490 -5.47 -17.81 -15.22
CA LEU A 490 -5.61 -17.69 -13.77
C LEU A 490 -6.40 -18.87 -13.21
N ALA A 491 -6.07 -19.28 -11.99
CA ALA A 491 -6.92 -20.21 -11.25
C ALA A 491 -8.32 -19.58 -11.02
N SER A 492 -9.37 -20.39 -11.04
CA SER A 492 -10.75 -19.94 -10.88
C SER A 492 -10.96 -19.10 -9.60
N SER A 493 -10.27 -19.48 -8.50
CA SER A 493 -10.30 -18.71 -7.25
C SER A 493 -9.72 -17.29 -7.41
N HIS A 494 -8.68 -17.10 -8.23
CA HIS A 494 -8.09 -15.79 -8.50
C HIS A 494 -9.00 -14.95 -9.40
N VAL A 495 -9.65 -15.57 -10.40
CA VAL A 495 -10.63 -14.86 -11.25
C VAL A 495 -11.78 -14.34 -10.41
N LEU A 496 -12.31 -15.14 -9.48
CA LEU A 496 -13.38 -14.71 -8.57
C LEU A 496 -12.95 -13.56 -7.66
N GLN A 497 -11.68 -13.52 -7.24
CA GLN A 497 -11.14 -12.46 -6.39
C GLN A 497 -10.85 -11.15 -7.14
N LEU A 498 -10.79 -11.15 -8.47
CA LEU A 498 -10.79 -9.90 -9.25
C LEU A 498 -12.12 -9.15 -9.15
N GLY A 499 -13.19 -9.82 -8.72
CA GLY A 499 -14.52 -9.25 -8.58
C GLY A 499 -15.26 -9.19 -9.93
N SER A 500 -15.66 -7.99 -10.36
CA SER A 500 -16.40 -7.83 -11.62
C SER A 500 -15.46 -7.93 -12.83
N ARG A 501 -15.86 -8.71 -13.84
CA ARG A 501 -15.20 -8.68 -15.15
C ARG A 501 -15.46 -7.38 -15.87
N ASN A 502 -16.64 -6.79 -15.70
CA ASN A 502 -17.02 -5.54 -16.34
C ASN A 502 -16.44 -4.37 -15.54
N LEU A 503 -15.52 -3.63 -16.16
CA LEU A 503 -14.80 -2.53 -15.51
C LEU A 503 -15.55 -1.21 -15.65
N THR A 504 -15.93 -0.87 -16.90
CA THR A 504 -16.39 0.48 -17.20
C THR A 504 -17.24 0.48 -18.45
N THR A 505 -18.33 1.27 -18.46
CA THR A 505 -19.05 1.66 -19.67
C THR A 505 -18.74 3.13 -19.97
N VAL A 506 -18.42 3.42 -21.23
CA VAL A 506 -18.16 4.76 -21.75
C VAL A 506 -19.27 5.11 -22.72
N THR A 507 -20.02 6.16 -22.43
CA THR A 507 -21.08 6.69 -23.31
C THR A 507 -20.54 7.93 -23.99
N VAL A 508 -20.48 7.91 -25.31
CA VAL A 508 -20.02 9.00 -26.18
C VAL A 508 -21.24 9.76 -26.66
N THR A 509 -21.20 11.08 -26.57
CA THR A 509 -22.33 11.96 -26.93
C THR A 509 -21.86 13.13 -27.78
N GLY A 510 -22.77 13.63 -28.62
CA GLY A 510 -22.52 14.76 -29.53
C GLY A 510 -22.07 14.36 -30.94
N LEU A 511 -21.89 13.06 -31.22
CA LEU A 511 -21.50 12.57 -32.53
C LEU A 511 -22.59 12.86 -33.55
N LYS A 512 -23.85 12.53 -33.24
CA LYS A 512 -24.99 12.81 -34.16
C LYS A 512 -25.02 14.25 -34.59
N LYS A 513 -24.90 15.19 -33.65
CA LYS A 513 -24.91 16.63 -33.95
C LYS A 513 -23.77 17.04 -34.91
N LEU A 514 -22.58 16.48 -34.74
CA LEU A 514 -21.42 16.75 -35.60
C LEU A 514 -21.65 16.16 -37.02
N VAL A 515 -22.17 14.95 -37.11
CA VAL A 515 -22.47 14.29 -38.38
C VAL A 515 -23.56 15.07 -39.12
N ASP A 516 -24.63 15.52 -38.44
CA ASP A 516 -25.68 16.36 -39.02
C ASP A 516 -25.15 17.73 -39.49
N THR A 517 -24.12 18.28 -38.81
CA THR A 517 -23.53 19.58 -39.14
C THR A 517 -22.55 19.50 -40.31
N HIS A 518 -21.70 18.46 -40.36
CA HIS A 518 -20.60 18.34 -41.31
C HIS A 518 -20.90 17.40 -42.51
N GLY A 519 -22.02 16.66 -42.43
CA GLY A 519 -22.42 15.68 -43.43
C GLY A 519 -21.83 14.29 -43.20
N VAL A 520 -22.64 13.25 -43.48
CA VAL A 520 -22.26 11.84 -43.34
C VAL A 520 -21.12 11.47 -44.30
N ASP A 521 -21.12 12.03 -45.50
CA ASP A 521 -20.10 11.75 -46.53
C ASP A 521 -18.71 12.24 -46.14
N ASN A 522 -18.65 13.28 -45.34
CA ASN A 522 -17.39 13.83 -44.79
C ASN A 522 -16.92 13.13 -43.52
N PHE A 523 -17.76 12.30 -42.92
CA PHE A 523 -17.40 11.58 -41.69
C PHE A 523 -16.44 10.42 -41.99
N LYS A 524 -15.34 10.35 -41.25
CA LYS A 524 -14.32 9.32 -41.43
C LYS A 524 -14.38 8.25 -40.37
N SER A 525 -14.34 8.66 -39.13
CA SER A 525 -14.30 7.73 -37.95
C SER A 525 -14.38 8.48 -36.64
N VAL A 526 -14.67 7.73 -35.56
CA VAL A 526 -14.41 8.17 -34.17
C VAL A 526 -13.17 7.48 -33.69
N LYS A 527 -12.26 8.22 -32.99
CA LYS A 527 -11.11 7.66 -32.30
C LYS A 527 -11.25 7.86 -30.79
N ALA A 528 -11.13 6.79 -30.04
CA ALA A 528 -11.00 6.84 -28.58
C ALA A 528 -9.55 6.53 -28.19
N HIS A 529 -8.97 7.42 -27.39
CA HIS A 529 -7.60 7.35 -26.90
C HIS A 529 -7.59 6.83 -25.47
N PHE A 530 -6.81 5.80 -25.24
CA PHE A 530 -6.68 5.13 -23.95
C PHE A 530 -5.23 5.25 -23.44
N SER A 531 -5.09 5.40 -22.15
CA SER A 531 -3.80 5.33 -21.47
C SER A 531 -3.84 4.28 -20.37
N LEU A 532 -2.87 3.39 -20.39
CA LEU A 532 -2.52 2.54 -19.28
C LEU A 532 -1.28 3.18 -18.64
N ASP A 533 -1.46 3.81 -17.48
CA ASP A 533 -0.42 4.66 -16.86
C ASP A 533 0.68 3.86 -16.14
N VAL A 534 1.65 4.57 -15.57
CA VAL A 534 2.76 3.98 -14.80
C VAL A 534 2.30 3.23 -13.54
N SER A 535 1.07 3.47 -13.08
CA SER A 535 0.43 2.78 -11.96
C SER A 535 -0.41 1.57 -12.40
N GLY A 536 -0.42 1.26 -13.71
CA GLY A 536 -1.24 0.18 -14.27
C GLY A 536 -2.73 0.48 -14.27
N ILE A 537 -3.13 1.75 -14.25
CA ILE A 537 -4.52 2.17 -14.28
C ILE A 537 -4.91 2.56 -15.70
N LEU A 538 -6.01 1.97 -16.18
CA LEU A 538 -6.57 2.25 -17.49
C LEU A 538 -7.62 3.36 -17.42
N PHE A 539 -7.49 4.35 -18.29
CA PHE A 539 -8.47 5.42 -18.45
C PHE A 539 -8.60 5.86 -19.91
N VAL A 540 -9.73 6.51 -20.22
CA VAL A 540 -9.97 7.18 -21.50
C VAL A 540 -9.39 8.57 -21.39
N GLU A 541 -8.45 8.93 -22.29
CA GLU A 541 -7.87 10.28 -22.33
C GLU A 541 -8.78 11.26 -23.06
N ARG A 542 -9.27 10.87 -24.25
CA ARG A 542 -10.16 11.68 -25.08
C ARG A 542 -10.88 10.81 -26.11
N VAL A 543 -11.97 11.35 -26.64
CA VAL A 543 -12.71 10.78 -27.79
C VAL A 543 -12.89 11.88 -28.78
N GLU A 544 -12.58 11.61 -30.07
CA GLU A 544 -12.64 12.60 -31.15
C GLU A 544 -13.28 12.02 -32.40
N ALA A 545 -14.06 12.84 -33.13
CA ALA A 545 -14.60 12.54 -34.45
C ALA A 545 -13.71 13.16 -35.52
N LEU A 546 -13.48 12.42 -36.60
CA LEU A 546 -12.66 12.85 -37.72
C LEU A 546 -13.57 13.09 -38.95
N PHE A 547 -13.43 14.28 -39.55
CA PHE A 547 -14.13 14.67 -40.76
C PHE A 547 -13.12 15.12 -41.81
N THR A 548 -13.39 14.77 -43.07
CA THR A 548 -12.67 15.31 -44.24
C THR A 548 -13.27 16.67 -44.62
N GLN A 549 -12.41 17.64 -44.89
CA GLN A 549 -12.85 18.94 -45.40
C GLN A 549 -11.97 19.35 -46.59
N PRO A 550 -12.51 20.04 -47.58
CA PRO A 550 -11.70 20.62 -48.64
C PRO A 550 -10.71 21.63 -48.05
N PRO A 551 -9.52 21.82 -48.61
CA PRO A 551 -8.55 22.79 -48.11
C PRO A 551 -9.15 24.21 -48.13
N GLU A 552 -8.97 24.96 -47.03
CA GLU A 552 -9.61 26.28 -46.81
C GLU A 552 -9.29 27.37 -47.85
N ASN A 553 -8.26 27.17 -48.72
CA ASN A 553 -7.82 28.14 -49.73
C ASN A 553 -7.79 27.60 -51.17
N ALA A 554 -8.42 26.46 -51.45
CA ALA A 554 -8.44 25.94 -52.83
C ALA A 554 -9.48 26.63 -53.68
N THR A 555 -9.08 27.26 -54.80
CA THR A 555 -9.97 27.63 -55.88
C THR A 555 -10.63 26.36 -56.45
N LYS A 556 -11.86 26.45 -56.94
CA LYS A 556 -12.66 25.28 -57.41
C LYS A 556 -11.91 24.30 -58.33
N GLN A 557 -10.89 24.75 -59.08
CA GLN A 557 -10.05 23.92 -59.96
C GLN A 557 -8.85 23.26 -59.26
N ALA A 558 -8.39 23.78 -58.09
CA ALA A 558 -7.31 23.20 -57.32
C ALA A 558 -7.80 22.23 -56.22
N ALA A 559 -9.10 22.15 -55.97
CA ALA A 559 -9.72 21.28 -54.97
C ALA A 559 -9.78 19.80 -55.42
N ASP A 560 -9.75 19.52 -56.72
CA ASP A 560 -9.80 18.15 -57.29
C ASP A 560 -8.42 17.41 -57.16
N ASP A 561 -7.29 18.17 -57.09
CA ASP A 561 -5.94 17.62 -57.05
C ASP A 561 -5.29 17.70 -55.64
N SER A 562 -5.95 18.32 -54.63
CA SER A 562 -5.40 18.46 -53.31
C SER A 562 -5.91 17.39 -52.31
N GLU A 563 -5.03 16.76 -51.55
CA GLU A 563 -5.42 15.80 -50.50
C GLU A 563 -6.35 16.47 -49.47
N PRO A 564 -7.53 15.85 -49.17
CA PRO A 564 -8.49 16.43 -48.24
C PRO A 564 -7.92 16.52 -46.83
N VAL A 565 -8.08 17.69 -46.22
CA VAL A 565 -7.61 17.93 -44.83
C VAL A 565 -8.54 17.24 -43.85
N VAL A 566 -7.97 16.48 -42.93
CA VAL A 566 -8.73 15.82 -41.85
C VAL A 566 -8.81 16.75 -40.62
N LYS A 567 -10.02 17.21 -40.30
CA LYS A 567 -10.31 17.96 -39.07
C LYS A 567 -10.75 17.04 -37.93
N GLN A 568 -10.30 17.36 -36.71
CA GLN A 568 -10.61 16.63 -35.50
C GLN A 568 -11.58 17.46 -34.65
N HIS A 569 -12.63 16.82 -34.13
CA HIS A 569 -13.61 17.42 -33.23
C HIS A 569 -13.74 16.58 -31.97
N ASP A 570 -13.48 17.20 -30.81
CA ASP A 570 -13.62 16.52 -29.52
C ASP A 570 -15.09 16.16 -29.25
N LEU A 571 -15.31 14.94 -28.78
CA LEU A 571 -16.60 14.44 -28.37
C LEU A 571 -16.70 14.40 -26.85
N SER A 572 -17.87 14.73 -26.33
CA SER A 572 -18.17 14.54 -24.92
C SER A 572 -18.36 13.06 -24.60
N TYR A 573 -17.83 12.62 -23.45
CA TYR A 573 -18.06 11.24 -22.99
C TYR A 573 -18.26 11.16 -21.49
N LYS A 574 -19.04 10.16 -21.05
CA LYS A 574 -19.29 9.85 -19.64
C LYS A 574 -18.75 8.46 -19.31
N VAL A 575 -17.95 8.38 -18.26
CA VAL A 575 -17.39 7.12 -17.76
C VAL A 575 -18.23 6.64 -16.59
N THR A 576 -18.85 5.47 -16.70
CA THR A 576 -19.62 4.82 -15.65
C THR A 576 -18.89 3.54 -15.20
N ARG A 577 -18.44 3.51 -13.95
CA ARG A 577 -17.78 2.34 -13.37
C ARG A 577 -18.80 1.23 -13.11
N ARG A 578 -18.45 0.00 -13.52
CA ARG A 578 -19.26 -1.21 -13.35
C ARG A 578 -18.71 -2.14 -12.29
N ASP A 579 -17.42 -2.06 -12.02
CA ASP A 579 -16.76 -2.80 -10.95
C ASP A 579 -17.06 -2.18 -9.57
N ILE A 580 -16.33 -1.17 -9.16
CA ILE A 580 -16.57 -0.44 -7.91
C ILE A 580 -16.64 1.06 -8.22
N SER A 581 -17.78 1.65 -7.88
CA SER A 581 -17.99 3.08 -8.05
C SER A 581 -17.06 3.90 -7.14
N PRO A 582 -16.63 5.09 -7.59
CA PRO A 582 -15.92 6.04 -6.72
C PRO A 582 -16.77 6.37 -5.49
N MET A 583 -16.13 6.66 -4.38
CA MET A 583 -16.83 7.14 -3.19
C MET A 583 -17.52 8.48 -3.49
N PRO A 584 -18.82 8.64 -3.14
CA PRO A 584 -19.54 9.89 -3.34
C PRO A 584 -18.82 11.08 -2.69
N LYS A 585 -18.96 12.28 -3.26
CA LYS A 585 -18.32 13.49 -2.72
C LYS A 585 -18.73 13.76 -1.26
N SER A 586 -20.00 13.51 -0.91
CA SER A 586 -20.51 13.63 0.47
C SER A 586 -19.81 12.65 1.42
N SER A 587 -19.70 11.39 1.05
CA SER A 587 -19.00 10.36 1.83
C SER A 587 -17.51 10.68 1.96
N THR A 588 -16.86 11.16 0.89
CA THR A 588 -15.47 11.62 0.91
C THR A 588 -15.28 12.76 1.92
N ALA A 589 -16.17 13.75 1.93
CA ALA A 589 -16.11 14.87 2.87
C ALA A 589 -16.30 14.39 4.31
N ALA A 590 -17.24 13.48 4.54
CA ALA A 590 -17.50 12.89 5.86
C ALA A 590 -16.27 12.09 6.35
N SER A 591 -15.68 11.24 5.52
CA SER A 591 -14.45 10.50 5.82
C SER A 591 -13.29 11.44 6.14
N SER A 592 -13.07 12.47 5.32
CA SER A 592 -12.00 13.45 5.55
C SER A 592 -12.20 14.24 6.85
N LYS A 593 -13.45 14.58 7.21
CA LYS A 593 -13.78 15.24 8.49
C LYS A 593 -13.47 14.30 9.66
N ARG A 594 -13.88 13.04 9.58
CA ARG A 594 -13.65 12.03 10.61
C ARG A 594 -12.14 11.77 10.81
N LEU A 595 -11.38 11.58 9.73
CA LEU A 595 -9.93 11.39 9.80
C LEU A 595 -9.21 12.59 10.43
N ARG A 596 -9.60 13.83 10.08
CA ARG A 596 -9.04 15.03 10.70
C ARG A 596 -9.37 15.13 12.19
N ARG A 597 -10.61 14.76 12.59
CA ARG A 597 -10.99 14.72 14.01
C ARG A 597 -10.11 13.74 14.79
N LEU A 598 -9.91 12.50 14.26
CA LEU A 598 -9.04 11.51 14.89
C LEU A 598 -7.60 12.02 15.01
N ALA A 599 -7.06 12.61 13.94
CA ALA A 599 -5.71 13.18 13.96
C ALA A 599 -5.57 14.33 14.99
N ALA A 600 -6.58 15.18 15.16
CA ALA A 600 -6.58 16.22 16.18
C ALA A 600 -6.59 15.65 17.61
N LEU A 601 -7.38 14.59 17.85
CA LEU A 601 -7.40 13.88 19.13
C LEU A 601 -6.06 13.22 19.45
N ASP A 602 -5.43 12.59 18.46
CA ASP A 602 -4.11 11.98 18.64
C ASP A 602 -3.04 13.03 18.94
N ALA A 603 -3.03 14.15 18.23
CA ALA A 603 -2.11 15.27 18.48
C ALA A 603 -2.31 15.87 19.88
N GLU A 604 -3.54 15.96 20.37
CA GLU A 604 -3.82 16.41 21.73
C GLU A 604 -3.26 15.44 22.76
N ARG A 605 -3.49 14.13 22.60
CA ARG A 605 -2.95 13.11 23.47
C ARG A 605 -1.41 13.11 23.50
N GLU A 606 -0.79 13.27 22.32
CA GLU A 606 0.67 13.37 22.22
C GLU A 606 1.18 14.60 23.01
N ARG A 607 0.52 15.76 22.91
CA ARG A 607 0.87 16.96 23.69
C ARG A 607 0.71 16.75 25.19
N ILE A 608 -0.38 16.10 25.62
CA ILE A 608 -0.61 15.74 27.02
C ILE A 608 0.49 14.80 27.52
N GLY A 609 0.82 13.74 26.75
CA GLY A 609 1.89 12.81 27.07
C GLY A 609 3.25 13.49 27.20
N MET A 610 3.61 14.35 26.24
CA MET A 610 4.86 15.13 26.30
C MET A 610 4.93 16.07 27.52
N ALA A 611 3.83 16.76 27.83
CA ALA A 611 3.77 17.64 28.98
C ALA A 611 3.92 16.85 30.30
N ARG A 612 3.29 15.67 30.40
CA ARG A 612 3.41 14.76 31.52
C ARG A 612 4.84 14.27 31.71
N ASN A 613 5.45 13.71 30.64
CA ASN A 613 6.83 13.22 30.68
C ASN A 613 7.82 14.33 31.05
N THR A 614 7.61 15.55 30.51
CA THR A 614 8.44 16.71 30.86
C THR A 614 8.30 17.08 32.33
N LEU A 615 7.08 17.03 32.88
CA LEU A 615 6.82 17.30 34.29
C LEU A 615 7.50 16.24 35.18
N GLU A 616 7.35 14.97 34.83
CA GLU A 616 7.94 13.82 35.52
C GLU A 616 9.47 13.89 35.51
N THR A 617 10.10 14.11 34.36
CA THR A 617 11.56 14.27 34.28
C THR A 617 12.06 15.41 35.16
N GLN A 618 11.39 16.58 35.09
CA GLN A 618 11.80 17.72 35.92
C GLN A 618 11.60 17.48 37.41
N ILE A 619 10.58 16.71 37.82
CA ILE A 619 10.40 16.29 39.22
C ILE A 619 11.58 15.40 39.67
N ILE A 620 11.90 14.38 38.88
CA ILE A 620 13.00 13.43 39.17
C ILE A 620 14.34 14.18 39.26
N ASP A 621 14.66 15.02 38.31
CA ASP A 621 15.87 15.83 38.26
C ASP A 621 15.99 16.70 39.56
N LEU A 622 14.91 17.39 39.94
CA LEU A 622 14.90 18.23 41.12
C LEU A 622 15.01 17.42 42.41
N GLN A 623 14.37 16.26 42.53
CA GLN A 623 14.52 15.36 43.68
C GLN A 623 15.96 14.86 43.82
N SER A 624 16.62 14.58 42.70
CA SER A 624 18.01 14.12 42.70
C SER A 624 19.01 15.25 43.03
N ASP A 625 18.73 16.49 42.64
CA ASP A 625 19.61 17.66 42.82
C ASP A 625 19.48 18.33 44.19
N MET A 626 18.38 18.09 44.92
CA MET A 626 18.10 18.71 46.22
C MET A 626 18.63 17.86 47.37
N HIS A 627 19.85 18.17 47.84
CA HIS A 627 20.42 17.59 49.05
C HIS A 627 20.22 18.55 50.23
N CYS A 628 19.13 18.38 50.97
CA CYS A 628 18.82 19.21 52.14
C CYS A 628 19.50 18.65 53.42
N THR A 629 20.29 19.47 54.07
CA THR A 629 21.10 19.09 55.27
C THR A 629 20.44 19.38 56.60
N LYS A 630 19.35 20.19 56.62
CA LYS A 630 18.63 20.58 57.86
C LYS A 630 17.12 20.44 57.67
N GLU A 631 16.46 19.83 58.67
CA GLU A 631 14.99 19.83 58.72
C GLU A 631 14.43 21.25 58.97
N GLY A 632 13.38 21.65 58.25
CA GLY A 632 12.68 22.90 58.45
C GLY A 632 13.25 24.13 57.72
N ASP A 633 14.35 24.00 56.99
CA ASP A 633 14.92 25.08 56.18
C ASP A 633 14.18 25.26 54.86
N ASP A 634 14.55 26.29 54.09
CA ASP A 634 13.91 26.57 52.78
C ASP A 634 14.13 25.45 51.78
N CYS A 635 15.26 24.70 51.89
CA CYS A 635 15.53 23.55 51.04
C CYS A 635 14.52 22.42 51.29
N SER A 636 14.31 22.04 52.55
CA SER A 636 13.37 20.97 52.89
C SER A 636 11.91 21.33 52.55
N ARG A 637 11.52 22.61 52.69
CA ARG A 637 10.20 23.09 52.23
C ARG A 637 10.03 23.01 50.73
N LEU A 638 11.09 23.28 49.96
CA LEU A 638 11.04 23.16 48.49
C LEU A 638 11.02 21.68 48.06
N SER A 639 11.80 20.83 48.72
CA SER A 639 11.81 19.37 48.51
C SER A 639 10.42 18.76 48.75
N GLN A 640 9.75 19.13 49.85
CA GLN A 640 8.38 18.70 50.14
C GLN A 640 7.40 19.09 49.00
N LYS A 641 7.50 20.33 48.47
CA LYS A 641 6.65 20.75 47.34
C LYS A 641 6.89 19.96 46.03
N VAL A 642 8.11 19.48 45.81
CA VAL A 642 8.46 18.61 44.69
C VAL A 642 7.89 17.23 44.92
N SER A 643 7.96 16.70 46.16
CA SER A 643 7.34 15.43 46.54
C SER A 643 5.80 15.48 46.36
N ASP A 644 5.17 16.53 46.90
CA ASP A 644 3.72 16.72 46.77
C ASP A 644 3.29 16.76 45.29
N MET A 645 4.14 17.30 44.40
CA MET A 645 3.85 17.36 42.95
C MET A 645 4.04 15.99 42.29
N SER A 646 4.99 15.19 42.76
CA SER A 646 5.14 13.78 42.36
C SER A 646 3.91 12.97 42.76
N ASP A 647 3.49 13.06 44.00
CA ASP A 647 2.31 12.36 44.51
C ASP A 647 1.04 12.75 43.76
N TRP A 648 0.88 14.06 43.45
CA TRP A 648 -0.20 14.54 42.64
C TRP A 648 -0.15 13.95 41.21
N LEU A 649 1.05 13.91 40.57
CA LEU A 649 1.19 13.41 39.18
C LEU A 649 0.78 11.94 39.03
N TYR A 650 1.11 11.12 40.04
CA TYR A 650 0.76 9.69 40.04
C TYR A 650 -0.61 9.39 40.64
N GLY A 651 -1.19 10.34 41.39
CA GLY A 651 -2.54 10.26 41.98
C GLY A 651 -3.59 10.99 41.18
N GLU A 652 -4.07 12.12 41.72
CA GLU A 652 -5.16 12.94 41.12
C GLU A 652 -4.83 13.46 39.74
N GLY A 653 -3.55 13.75 39.47
CA GLY A 653 -3.06 14.23 38.17
C GLY A 653 -2.94 13.16 37.08
N SER A 654 -3.29 11.91 37.37
CA SER A 654 -3.14 10.81 36.39
C SER A 654 -3.93 11.03 35.10
N ASN A 655 -5.04 11.73 35.15
CA ASN A 655 -5.90 12.08 34.00
C ASN A 655 -5.97 13.59 33.74
N ALA A 656 -4.97 14.37 34.18
CA ALA A 656 -4.97 15.81 34.02
C ALA A 656 -4.90 16.23 32.54
N ASP A 657 -5.60 17.28 32.18
CA ASP A 657 -5.57 17.93 30.87
C ASP A 657 -4.27 18.69 30.62
N LEU A 658 -4.05 19.12 29.38
CA LEU A 658 -2.85 19.82 28.96
C LEU A 658 -2.62 21.12 29.74
N ASP A 659 -3.68 21.90 29.97
CA ASP A 659 -3.59 23.20 30.64
C ASP A 659 -3.17 23.03 32.11
N THR A 660 -3.73 22.06 32.80
CA THR A 660 -3.36 21.70 34.17
C THR A 660 -1.90 21.25 34.28
N LEU A 661 -1.44 20.38 33.35
CA LEU A 661 -0.04 19.94 33.31
C LEU A 661 0.91 21.11 33.04
N GLN A 662 0.57 22.02 32.12
CA GLN A 662 1.38 23.20 31.85
C GLN A 662 1.43 24.19 33.03
N GLN A 663 0.34 24.35 33.77
CA GLN A 663 0.34 25.15 35.01
C GLN A 663 1.26 24.54 36.08
N LYS A 664 1.22 23.22 36.24
CA LYS A 664 2.10 22.50 37.16
C LYS A 664 3.58 22.61 36.73
N LEU A 665 3.87 22.51 35.42
CA LEU A 665 5.22 22.73 34.87
C LEU A 665 5.74 24.16 35.18
N LYS A 666 4.89 25.18 34.98
CA LYS A 666 5.25 26.56 35.34
C LYS A 666 5.54 26.72 36.86
N LYS A 667 4.74 26.05 37.71
CA LYS A 667 4.95 26.03 39.16
C LYS A 667 6.26 25.34 39.54
N LEU A 668 6.54 24.19 38.90
CA LEU A 668 7.80 23.43 39.16
C LEU A 668 9.03 24.24 38.74
N LYS A 669 9.00 24.92 37.57
CA LYS A 669 10.09 25.80 37.13
C LYS A 669 10.37 26.94 38.12
N ARG A 670 9.35 27.49 38.78
CA ARG A 670 9.52 28.52 39.84
C ARG A 670 10.18 27.94 41.06
N ILE A 671 9.86 26.69 41.45
CA ILE A 671 10.50 25.98 42.54
C ILE A 671 11.97 25.71 42.18
N ALA A 672 12.27 25.23 41.00
CA ALA A 672 13.62 24.99 40.50
C ALA A 672 14.51 26.23 40.54
N ASN A 673 13.95 27.39 40.08
CA ASN A 673 14.69 28.66 40.13
C ASN A 673 15.00 29.11 41.56
N LYS A 674 14.05 28.93 42.49
CA LYS A 674 14.29 29.24 43.91
C LYS A 674 15.34 28.29 44.55
N ALA A 675 15.30 27.00 44.21
CA ALA A 675 16.29 26.04 44.70
C ALA A 675 17.70 26.38 44.20
N LYS A 676 17.83 26.86 42.96
CA LYS A 676 19.12 27.34 42.40
C LYS A 676 19.63 28.63 43.05
N ALA A 677 18.73 29.52 43.44
CA ALA A 677 19.10 30.80 44.10
C ALA A 677 19.54 30.57 45.59
N ASN A 678 19.15 29.46 46.19
CA ASN A 678 19.49 29.08 47.57
C ASN A 678 20.69 28.15 47.65
N LYS A 679 21.25 27.67 46.54
CA LYS A 679 22.56 27.02 46.42
C LYS A 679 23.66 28.08 46.32
#